data_9275df005135a5617f6f798b7e5603f5
#
_entry.id   9275df005135a5617f6f798b7e5603f5
#
_cell.length_a   1.000
_cell.length_b   1.000
_cell.length_c   1.000
_cell.angle_alpha   90.00
_cell.angle_beta   90.00
_cell.angle_gamma   90.00
#
_symmetry.space_group_name_H-M   'P 1'
#
loop_
_entity.id
_entity.type
_entity.pdbx_description
1 polymer ?
#
loop_
_entity_poly.entity_id
_entity_poly.type
_entity_poly.pdbx_seq_one_letter_code
_entity_poly.pdbx_strand_id
1 'polypeptide(L)'
;MTQDKKKRIKDLEKIITALDTAFHIDGDDCINPITGEIVLDNEYDALKVELFNLSPESKIFTSVTAAAAGKVVGKAIIHDPPMTSINKCNGTEEEKDKILHKFFEDCRRIDKDISGQKYYPGWLAKFFCMSFKHDGLALSIEYENGILVKAGLRSKSGKDGIDVTEKTRHIKSIPQQLSLPLTCKIRGEVETTVSEFERVSGLLGADAKANPRAHTAGSMNQKTAEQMKDRGLRFTAYNILQLKDPPYTTEIERVEWATRVLKLNFVKTVPFSYDKLKTFESQHRRLDFMVDGVVISVNDLELQKEMGTSGNKDTGNPKGKIAWKFKDEVKLTTVRDIVWQTGRTGNVTPVLIIDPIRLEGTTVSKCTAHNVGIIKNNNIGIGSEVEIIKSGKIIPKLHKVIKAIGKVDPPKDCPSCGSNLLNVDGSDGALALVCGNADCPAQGIKNLYHYLKTLGCKGIAESTINKLADADLALKRSDFYKLTLKTLLNKGISERTAVLILARVWMIPAPEQEKDNNVLKDQLVKTSMINVPIEKFFASFGMDGAGKEVGRILSNKYRDFNKIRNLTINDLETVDGIGFTIAKSVTDFFTKNKDEIDELLKYVVLEIPSGKSGKLNGKKFVLSGSLNMGKEYWREQIENVGGEIKSSVSKKIDYLLAGDGSGLKSEKAEELGIPILDEEAIEKMLKE
;
A
#
# COMPACT_ATOMS: atom_id res chain seq x y z
N MET A 1 -5.46 -24.56 22.24
CA MET A 1 -6.15 -24.20 20.97
C MET A 1 -6.61 -25.48 20.31
N THR A 2 -7.89 -25.55 19.94
CA THR A 2 -8.45 -26.70 19.20
C THR A 2 -7.83 -26.77 17.79
N GLN A 3 -7.83 -27.96 17.20
CA GLN A 3 -7.25 -28.20 15.86
C GLN A 3 -7.97 -27.36 14.79
N ASP A 4 -9.28 -27.17 14.94
CA ASP A 4 -10.10 -26.32 14.06
C ASP A 4 -9.72 -24.84 14.15
N LYS A 5 -9.43 -24.34 15.35
CA LYS A 5 -8.99 -22.96 15.54
C LYS A 5 -7.64 -22.70 14.88
N LYS A 6 -6.70 -23.67 14.94
CA LYS A 6 -5.40 -23.57 14.26
C LYS A 6 -5.54 -23.61 12.74
N LYS A 7 -6.46 -24.43 12.23
CA LYS A 7 -6.75 -24.50 10.79
C LYS A 7 -7.35 -23.16 10.31
N ARG A 8 -8.33 -22.63 11.03
CA ARG A 8 -8.98 -21.35 10.67
C ARG A 8 -8.00 -20.17 10.66
N ILE A 9 -7.07 -20.10 11.62
CA ILE A 9 -6.01 -19.09 11.61
C ILE A 9 -5.13 -19.20 10.36
N LYS A 10 -4.70 -20.41 9.99
CA LYS A 10 -3.90 -20.63 8.77
C LYS A 10 -4.65 -20.24 7.49
N ASP A 11 -5.94 -20.56 7.42
CA ASP A 11 -6.78 -20.19 6.28
C ASP A 11 -6.93 -18.69 6.18
N LEU A 12 -7.18 -17.99 7.30
CA LEU A 12 -7.25 -16.53 7.34
C LEU A 12 -5.93 -15.86 6.97
N GLU A 13 -4.81 -16.38 7.47
CA GLU A 13 -3.49 -15.87 7.11
C GLU A 13 -3.22 -16.03 5.61
N LYS A 14 -3.60 -17.16 5.03
CA LYS A 14 -3.47 -17.43 3.60
C LYS A 14 -4.34 -16.48 2.78
N ILE A 15 -5.62 -16.33 3.17
CA ILE A 15 -6.57 -15.43 2.49
C ILE A 15 -6.07 -13.99 2.55
N ILE A 16 -5.77 -13.47 3.73
CA ILE A 16 -5.36 -12.08 3.90
C ILE A 16 -4.03 -11.79 3.20
N THR A 17 -3.08 -12.72 3.21
CA THR A 17 -1.82 -12.56 2.48
C THR A 17 -2.05 -12.49 0.97
N ALA A 18 -2.90 -13.35 0.42
CA ALA A 18 -3.25 -13.34 -0.99
C ALA A 18 -3.97 -12.05 -1.38
N LEU A 19 -4.92 -11.60 -0.55
CA LEU A 19 -5.65 -10.35 -0.74
C LEU A 19 -4.75 -9.12 -0.60
N ASP A 20 -3.82 -9.10 0.35
CA ASP A 20 -2.81 -8.04 0.48
C ASP A 20 -1.92 -7.97 -0.76
N THR A 21 -1.57 -9.12 -1.32
CA THR A 21 -0.76 -9.21 -2.53
C THR A 21 -1.54 -8.71 -3.75
N ALA A 22 -2.74 -9.22 -3.96
CA ALA A 22 -3.60 -8.82 -5.06
C ALA A 22 -3.94 -7.33 -5.02
N PHE A 23 -4.39 -6.84 -3.86
CA PHE A 23 -4.80 -5.44 -3.70
C PHE A 23 -3.63 -4.45 -3.76
N HIS A 24 -2.47 -4.84 -3.27
CA HIS A 24 -1.40 -3.91 -2.99
C HIS A 24 -0.17 -4.03 -3.89
N ILE A 25 0.06 -5.18 -4.49
CA ILE A 25 1.26 -5.47 -5.28
C ILE A 25 0.92 -5.58 -6.77
N ASP A 26 -0.10 -6.34 -7.11
CA ASP A 26 -0.40 -6.71 -8.50
C ASP A 26 -1.45 -5.79 -9.13
N GLY A 27 -2.25 -5.07 -8.31
CA GLY A 27 -3.42 -4.32 -8.77
C GLY A 27 -4.51 -5.25 -9.31
N ASP A 28 -4.41 -6.53 -8.92
CA ASP A 28 -5.34 -7.58 -9.27
C ASP A 28 -6.52 -7.63 -8.29
N ASP A 29 -7.56 -8.34 -8.66
CA ASP A 29 -8.77 -8.45 -7.86
C ASP A 29 -8.53 -9.21 -6.56
N CYS A 30 -9.16 -8.73 -5.51
CA CYS A 30 -9.14 -9.36 -4.19
C CYS A 30 -10.03 -10.60 -4.17
N ILE A 31 -9.55 -11.72 -4.67
CA ILE A 31 -10.26 -12.99 -4.64
C ILE A 31 -9.81 -13.80 -3.42
N ASN A 32 -10.77 -14.31 -2.66
CA ASN A 32 -10.50 -15.24 -1.57
C ASN A 32 -9.91 -16.54 -2.14
N PRO A 33 -8.67 -16.91 -1.83
CA PRO A 33 -8.00 -18.08 -2.42
C PRO A 33 -8.56 -19.42 -1.91
N ILE A 34 -9.59 -19.39 -1.05
CA ILE A 34 -10.25 -20.62 -0.54
C ILE A 34 -11.66 -20.77 -1.12
N THR A 35 -12.41 -19.66 -1.24
CA THR A 35 -13.80 -19.73 -1.74
C THR A 35 -13.96 -19.33 -3.19
N GLY A 36 -12.94 -18.71 -3.79
CA GLY A 36 -13.02 -18.17 -5.14
C GLY A 36 -13.90 -16.92 -5.26
N GLU A 37 -14.44 -16.45 -4.15
CA GLU A 37 -15.32 -15.30 -4.12
C GLU A 37 -14.50 -14.00 -4.03
N ILE A 38 -15.08 -12.95 -4.60
CA ILE A 38 -14.49 -11.62 -4.50
C ILE A 38 -14.66 -11.13 -3.07
N VAL A 39 -13.56 -10.72 -2.47
CA VAL A 39 -13.56 -10.12 -1.14
C VAL A 39 -13.65 -8.62 -1.28
N LEU A 40 -14.73 -8.04 -0.80
CA LEU A 40 -14.91 -6.59 -0.72
C LEU A 40 -14.02 -6.01 0.39
N ASP A 41 -13.77 -4.70 0.34
CA ASP A 41 -12.98 -4.02 1.38
C ASP A 41 -13.52 -4.26 2.79
N ASN A 42 -14.86 -4.30 2.93
CA ASN A 42 -15.52 -4.60 4.19
C ASN A 42 -15.34 -6.07 4.62
N GLU A 43 -15.38 -7.00 3.68
CA GLU A 43 -15.16 -8.44 3.93
C GLU A 43 -13.68 -8.71 4.25
N TYR A 44 -12.78 -8.07 3.52
CA TYR A 44 -11.36 -8.11 3.81
C TYR A 44 -11.04 -7.56 5.22
N ASP A 45 -11.63 -6.42 5.58
CA ASP A 45 -11.48 -5.88 6.92
C ASP A 45 -12.10 -6.81 8.00
N ALA A 46 -13.21 -7.48 7.69
CA ALA A 46 -13.82 -8.48 8.58
C ALA A 46 -12.92 -9.70 8.78
N LEU A 47 -12.29 -10.21 7.71
CA LEU A 47 -11.29 -11.28 7.80
C LEU A 47 -10.09 -10.89 8.67
N LYS A 48 -9.62 -9.65 8.57
CA LYS A 48 -8.55 -9.12 9.45
C LYS A 48 -9.00 -9.03 10.90
N VAL A 49 -10.22 -8.60 11.17
CA VAL A 49 -10.79 -8.55 12.52
C VAL A 49 -10.93 -9.97 13.08
N GLU A 50 -11.41 -10.92 12.29
CA GLU A 50 -11.52 -12.32 12.70
C GLU A 50 -10.14 -12.90 13.05
N LEU A 51 -9.14 -12.71 12.19
CA LEU A 51 -7.79 -13.16 12.45
C LEU A 51 -7.21 -12.51 13.70
N PHE A 52 -7.43 -11.21 13.90
CA PHE A 52 -6.96 -10.51 15.10
C PHE A 52 -7.58 -11.08 16.38
N ASN A 53 -8.88 -11.39 16.38
CA ASN A 53 -9.56 -11.99 17.51
C ASN A 53 -9.10 -13.44 17.80
N LEU A 54 -8.67 -14.17 16.77
CA LEU A 54 -8.18 -15.55 16.89
C LEU A 54 -6.69 -15.63 17.21
N SER A 55 -5.89 -14.73 16.66
CA SER A 55 -4.42 -14.68 16.77
C SER A 55 -3.89 -13.26 16.64
N PRO A 56 -3.93 -12.43 17.70
CA PRO A 56 -3.40 -11.05 17.67
C PRO A 56 -1.91 -10.97 17.33
N GLU A 57 -1.18 -12.04 17.57
CA GLU A 57 0.26 -12.18 17.31
C GLU A 57 0.59 -12.61 15.86
N SER A 58 -0.43 -12.75 14.99
CA SER A 58 -0.20 -13.17 13.61
C SER A 58 0.77 -12.24 12.87
N LYS A 59 1.67 -12.83 12.11
CA LYS A 59 2.67 -12.11 11.30
C LYS A 59 2.04 -11.15 10.29
N ILE A 60 0.80 -11.34 9.91
CA ILE A 60 0.06 -10.45 9.02
C ILE A 60 -0.06 -9.04 9.60
N PHE A 61 -0.22 -8.91 10.90
CA PHE A 61 -0.29 -7.59 11.56
C PHE A 61 1.08 -6.96 11.82
N THR A 62 2.13 -7.76 11.76
CA THR A 62 3.51 -7.33 12.00
C THR A 62 4.34 -7.21 10.73
N SER A 63 3.93 -7.83 9.60
CA SER A 63 4.63 -7.75 8.33
C SER A 63 4.21 -6.50 7.55
N VAL A 64 5.17 -5.64 7.29
CA VAL A 64 5.00 -4.45 6.44
C VAL A 64 5.04 -4.89 4.98
N THR A 65 3.89 -5.15 4.38
CA THR A 65 3.80 -5.24 2.92
C THR A 65 3.88 -3.84 2.32
N ALA A 66 5.04 -3.49 1.78
CA ALA A 66 5.24 -2.25 1.03
C ALA A 66 4.59 -2.39 -0.34
N ALA A 67 3.37 -1.92 -0.50
CA ALA A 67 2.74 -1.78 -1.81
C ALA A 67 2.59 -0.31 -2.20
N ALA A 68 3.07 -0.06 -3.34
CA ALA A 68 2.87 0.99 -4.34
C ALA A 68 1.95 2.17 -3.96
N ALA A 69 2.43 3.10 -3.14
CA ALA A 69 2.16 4.50 -3.43
C ALA A 69 3.02 4.86 -4.65
N GLY A 70 2.41 5.41 -5.70
CA GLY A 70 3.18 5.98 -6.81
C GLY A 70 4.30 6.85 -6.22
N LYS A 71 5.56 6.60 -6.60
CA LYS A 71 6.70 7.26 -5.95
C LYS A 71 6.55 8.77 -6.14
N VAL A 72 6.15 9.46 -5.08
CA VAL A 72 6.36 10.90 -4.96
C VAL A 72 7.87 11.13 -4.94
N VAL A 73 8.37 11.96 -5.83
CA VAL A 73 9.78 12.33 -5.87
C VAL A 73 10.02 13.31 -4.71
N GLY A 74 10.73 12.88 -3.68
CA GLY A 74 11.06 13.70 -2.52
C GLY A 74 12.00 12.95 -1.57
N LYS A 75 12.66 13.69 -0.67
CA LYS A 75 13.44 13.13 0.43
C LYS A 75 12.54 12.28 1.32
N ALA A 76 13.04 11.16 1.81
CA ALA A 76 12.35 10.40 2.83
C ALA A 76 12.27 11.19 4.15
N ILE A 77 11.15 11.08 4.84
CA ILE A 77 10.89 11.72 6.13
C ILE A 77 10.33 10.67 7.09
N ILE A 78 10.72 10.75 8.36
CA ILE A 78 10.19 9.87 9.41
C ILE A 78 9.10 10.61 10.16
N HIS A 79 7.98 9.93 10.39
CA HIS A 79 6.88 10.43 11.21
C HIS A 79 7.04 9.95 12.66
N ASP A 80 7.23 10.89 13.56
CA ASP A 80 7.26 10.65 15.00
C ASP A 80 6.24 11.56 15.73
N PRO A 81 5.22 10.99 16.40
CA PRO A 81 4.82 9.59 16.36
C PRO A 81 4.35 9.13 14.96
N PRO A 82 4.30 7.81 14.66
CA PRO A 82 3.82 7.30 13.39
C PRO A 82 2.40 7.75 13.05
N MET A 83 2.11 7.91 11.75
CA MET A 83 0.77 8.23 11.23
C MET A 83 -0.05 6.94 11.09
N THR A 84 -0.73 6.54 12.15
CA THR A 84 -1.54 5.30 12.19
C THR A 84 -2.84 5.44 11.39
N SER A 85 -3.45 4.31 11.06
CA SER A 85 -4.82 4.25 10.53
C SER A 85 -5.85 4.34 11.67
N ILE A 86 -7.13 4.27 11.32
CA ILE A 86 -8.25 4.21 12.27
C ILE A 86 -8.95 2.87 12.09
N ASN A 87 -9.38 2.24 13.19
CA ASN A 87 -10.23 1.04 13.15
C ASN A 87 -11.53 1.34 12.41
N LYS A 88 -12.08 0.35 11.71
CA LYS A 88 -13.21 0.56 10.81
C LYS A 88 -14.44 -0.21 11.26
N CYS A 89 -15.61 0.42 11.14
CA CYS A 89 -16.92 -0.23 11.17
C CYS A 89 -17.32 -0.52 9.71
N ASN A 90 -17.21 -1.77 9.30
CA ASN A 90 -17.54 -2.24 7.96
C ASN A 90 -18.64 -3.30 8.04
N GLY A 91 -19.25 -3.64 6.91
CA GLY A 91 -20.25 -4.68 6.79
C GLY A 91 -21.68 -4.14 6.64
N THR A 92 -22.65 -4.99 6.92
CA THR A 92 -24.06 -4.61 6.97
C THR A 92 -24.32 -3.58 8.07
N GLU A 93 -25.45 -2.90 8.04
CA GLU A 93 -25.85 -1.94 9.09
C GLU A 93 -25.80 -2.58 10.47
N GLU A 94 -26.32 -3.81 10.58
CA GLU A 94 -26.37 -4.55 11.84
C GLU A 94 -24.97 -4.91 12.35
N GLU A 95 -24.05 -5.30 11.47
CA GLU A 95 -22.67 -5.59 11.82
C GLU A 95 -21.92 -4.32 12.24
N LYS A 96 -22.10 -3.23 11.53
CA LYS A 96 -21.55 -1.93 11.90
C LYS A 96 -22.05 -1.48 13.27
N ASP A 97 -23.35 -1.64 13.54
CA ASP A 97 -23.94 -1.30 14.84
C ASP A 97 -23.35 -2.17 15.96
N LYS A 98 -23.16 -3.46 15.74
CA LYS A 98 -22.52 -4.36 16.72
C LYS A 98 -21.08 -3.91 17.03
N ILE A 99 -20.31 -3.55 16.00
CA ILE A 99 -18.93 -3.07 16.17
C ILE A 99 -18.92 -1.73 16.92
N LEU A 100 -19.82 -0.82 16.58
CA LEU A 100 -19.92 0.48 17.21
C LEU A 100 -20.37 0.36 18.68
N HIS A 101 -21.34 -0.50 18.98
CA HIS A 101 -21.73 -0.81 20.34
C HIS A 101 -20.57 -1.37 21.17
N LYS A 102 -19.80 -2.30 20.59
CA LYS A 102 -18.59 -2.82 21.23
C LYS A 102 -17.58 -1.72 21.54
N PHE A 103 -17.37 -0.80 20.61
CA PHE A 103 -16.49 0.36 20.81
C PHE A 103 -16.96 1.22 22.00
N PHE A 104 -18.26 1.50 22.12
CA PHE A 104 -18.80 2.23 23.26
C PHE A 104 -18.66 1.48 24.58
N GLU A 105 -18.86 0.15 24.58
CA GLU A 105 -18.67 -0.68 25.77
C GLU A 105 -17.20 -0.77 26.21
N ASP A 106 -16.27 -0.86 25.26
CA ASP A 106 -14.83 -0.88 25.57
C ASP A 106 -14.39 0.44 26.23
N CYS A 107 -14.94 1.59 25.78
CA CYS A 107 -14.71 2.88 26.43
C CYS A 107 -15.28 2.90 27.86
N ARG A 108 -16.50 2.39 28.05
CA ARG A 108 -17.18 2.35 29.34
C ARG A 108 -16.47 1.50 30.40
N ARG A 109 -15.76 0.44 29.98
CA ARG A 109 -14.97 -0.42 30.89
C ARG A 109 -13.73 0.25 31.45
N ILE A 110 -13.19 1.21 30.74
CA ILE A 110 -11.93 1.91 31.11
C ILE A 110 -12.26 3.07 32.04
N ASP A 111 -13.33 3.80 31.76
CA ASP A 111 -13.77 4.93 32.55
C ASP A 111 -14.56 4.47 33.80
N LYS A 112 -13.94 4.59 34.99
CA LYS A 112 -14.51 4.17 36.28
C LYS A 112 -15.78 4.96 36.68
N ASP A 113 -15.89 6.21 36.24
CA ASP A 113 -17.02 7.09 36.57
C ASP A 113 -18.27 6.72 35.75
N ILE A 114 -18.13 5.97 34.69
CA ILE A 114 -19.17 5.60 33.75
C ILE A 114 -19.64 4.14 33.94
N SER A 115 -18.87 3.29 34.60
CA SER A 115 -19.05 1.83 34.67
C SER A 115 -20.38 1.37 35.27
N GLY A 116 -21.14 2.24 35.95
CA GLY A 116 -22.46 1.94 36.56
C GLY A 116 -23.69 2.58 35.89
N GLN A 117 -23.49 3.41 34.86
CA GLN A 117 -24.60 4.18 34.28
C GLN A 117 -25.29 3.44 33.11
N LYS A 118 -26.64 3.52 33.07
CA LYS A 118 -27.40 2.99 31.90
C LYS A 118 -27.21 3.86 30.68
N TYR A 119 -27.14 3.22 29.51
CA TYR A 119 -27.14 3.90 28.20
C TYR A 119 -28.40 4.80 28.07
N TYR A 120 -28.17 6.08 27.78
CA TYR A 120 -29.21 6.99 27.34
C TYR A 120 -28.62 7.93 26.24
N PRO A 121 -29.45 8.47 25.33
CA PRO A 121 -28.94 9.25 24.19
C PRO A 121 -28.05 10.44 24.59
N GLY A 122 -28.34 11.10 25.71
CA GLY A 122 -27.50 12.21 26.22
C GLY A 122 -26.10 11.78 26.67
N TRP A 123 -25.94 10.52 27.10
CA TRP A 123 -24.66 9.96 27.47
C TRP A 123 -23.74 9.85 26.26
N LEU A 124 -24.22 9.30 25.12
CA LEU A 124 -23.45 9.19 23.92
C LEU A 124 -22.95 10.57 23.41
N ALA A 125 -23.82 11.58 23.46
CA ALA A 125 -23.48 12.94 23.06
C ALA A 125 -22.42 13.61 23.95
N LYS A 126 -22.37 13.24 25.24
CA LYS A 126 -21.39 13.76 26.20
C LYS A 126 -20.00 13.13 25.98
N PHE A 127 -19.93 11.82 25.78
CA PHE A 127 -18.68 11.07 25.76
C PHE A 127 -18.10 10.87 24.37
N PHE A 128 -18.91 11.01 23.33
CA PHE A 128 -18.45 10.81 21.95
C PHE A 128 -18.76 12.01 21.07
N CYS A 129 -17.87 12.22 20.12
CA CYS A 129 -18.04 13.21 19.06
C CYS A 129 -17.82 12.54 17.71
N MET A 130 -18.22 13.23 16.64
CA MET A 130 -18.05 12.73 15.28
C MET A 130 -17.74 13.84 14.29
N SER A 131 -17.00 13.47 13.25
CA SER A 131 -16.65 14.34 12.12
C SER A 131 -16.67 13.56 10.81
N PHE A 132 -16.80 14.24 9.67
CA PHE A 132 -16.60 13.60 8.38
C PHE A 132 -15.17 13.05 8.26
N LYS A 133 -15.05 11.86 7.67
CA LYS A 133 -13.77 11.29 7.27
C LYS A 133 -13.42 11.77 5.87
N HIS A 134 -12.57 12.78 5.81
CA HIS A 134 -12.10 13.34 4.56
C HIS A 134 -11.30 12.31 3.75
N ASP A 135 -11.41 12.35 2.44
CA ASP A 135 -10.77 11.43 1.51
C ASP A 135 -9.74 12.18 0.64
N GLY A 136 -8.53 12.25 1.13
CA GLY A 136 -7.42 12.96 0.49
C GLY A 136 -6.10 12.22 0.66
N LEU A 137 -5.04 12.96 0.92
CA LEU A 137 -3.72 12.46 1.25
C LEU A 137 -3.33 12.94 2.65
N ALA A 138 -3.04 12.00 3.54
CA ALA A 138 -2.66 12.33 4.90
C ALA A 138 -1.30 13.04 4.94
N LEU A 139 -1.28 14.21 5.60
CA LEU A 139 -0.13 15.08 5.74
C LEU A 139 0.11 15.39 7.21
N SER A 140 1.38 15.34 7.63
CA SER A 140 1.85 15.85 8.93
C SER A 140 2.70 17.09 8.70
N ILE A 141 2.41 18.16 9.44
CA ILE A 141 3.12 19.44 9.36
C ILE A 141 3.71 19.71 10.74
N GLU A 142 4.99 20.11 10.79
CA GLU A 142 5.72 20.43 12.01
C GLU A 142 5.97 21.93 12.09
N TYR A 143 5.63 22.51 13.23
CA TYR A 143 5.91 23.91 13.55
C TYR A 143 6.87 24.00 14.73
N GLU A 144 7.87 24.86 14.61
CA GLU A 144 8.77 25.27 15.69
C GLU A 144 8.63 26.78 15.92
N ASN A 145 8.30 27.16 17.15
CA ASN A 145 8.04 28.55 17.50
C ASN A 145 7.05 29.27 16.54
N GLY A 146 6.06 28.55 16.10
CA GLY A 146 5.04 29.00 15.16
C GLY A 146 5.45 29.00 13.68
N ILE A 147 6.69 28.70 13.34
CA ILE A 147 7.17 28.66 11.95
C ILE A 147 7.09 27.23 11.43
N LEU A 148 6.58 27.06 10.21
CA LEU A 148 6.54 25.77 9.52
C LEU A 148 7.97 25.36 9.13
N VAL A 149 8.45 24.24 9.69
CA VAL A 149 9.81 23.73 9.44
C VAL A 149 9.82 22.48 8.59
N LYS A 150 8.74 21.68 8.64
CA LYS A 150 8.72 20.38 7.96
C LYS A 150 7.30 19.93 7.63
N ALA A 151 7.12 19.30 6.47
CA ALA A 151 5.85 18.69 6.10
C ALA A 151 6.09 17.37 5.34
N GLY A 152 5.39 16.30 5.75
CA GLY A 152 5.54 14.97 5.17
C GLY A 152 4.23 14.29 4.86
N LEU A 153 4.09 13.79 3.63
CA LEU A 153 3.01 12.90 3.26
C LEU A 153 3.21 11.54 3.93
N ARG A 154 2.10 10.94 4.36
CA ARG A 154 2.10 9.59 4.93
C ARG A 154 2.43 8.56 3.86
N SER A 155 3.38 7.66 4.17
CA SER A 155 3.53 6.41 3.43
C SER A 155 2.49 5.36 3.87
N LYS A 156 2.51 4.23 3.25
CA LYS A 156 1.64 3.11 3.61
C LYS A 156 1.95 2.55 5.01
N SER A 157 3.23 2.52 5.40
CA SER A 157 3.65 2.08 6.72
C SER A 157 3.20 3.02 7.83
N GLY A 158 2.98 4.30 7.50
CA GLY A 158 2.72 5.37 8.45
C GLY A 158 3.93 5.79 9.29
N LYS A 159 5.04 5.06 9.22
CA LYS A 159 6.28 5.39 9.94
C LYS A 159 7.14 6.41 9.20
N ASP A 160 7.15 6.28 7.91
CA ASP A 160 7.90 7.12 6.98
C ASP A 160 6.95 7.87 6.03
N GLY A 161 7.52 8.74 5.24
CA GLY A 161 6.78 9.52 4.27
C GLY A 161 7.69 10.21 3.29
N ILE A 162 7.14 11.17 2.57
CA ILE A 162 7.87 11.95 1.59
C ILE A 162 7.79 13.40 1.99
N ASP A 163 8.96 14.04 2.04
CA ASP A 163 9.08 15.45 2.30
C ASP A 163 8.41 16.28 1.19
N VAL A 164 7.47 17.10 1.59
CA VAL A 164 6.72 18.01 0.73
C VAL A 164 6.71 19.43 1.28
N THR A 165 7.66 19.77 2.15
CA THR A 165 7.74 21.05 2.86
C THR A 165 7.59 22.23 1.91
N GLU A 166 8.39 22.29 0.85
CA GLU A 166 8.32 23.39 -0.12
C GLU A 166 6.98 23.46 -0.86
N LYS A 167 6.34 22.30 -1.10
CA LYS A 167 5.03 22.25 -1.78
C LYS A 167 3.90 22.83 -0.94
N THR A 168 4.02 22.81 0.39
CA THR A 168 3.02 23.39 1.30
C THR A 168 2.82 24.88 1.11
N ARG A 169 3.83 25.60 0.60
CA ARG A 169 3.74 27.05 0.29
C ARG A 169 2.66 27.38 -0.72
N HIS A 170 2.31 26.43 -1.58
CA HIS A 170 1.27 26.58 -2.59
C HIS A 170 -0.11 26.08 -2.14
N ILE A 171 -0.25 25.65 -0.88
CA ILE A 171 -1.53 25.25 -0.29
C ILE A 171 -1.98 26.37 0.67
N LYS A 172 -2.83 27.27 0.17
CA LYS A 172 -3.23 28.51 0.88
C LYS A 172 -3.79 28.29 2.29
N SER A 173 -4.40 27.13 2.56
CA SER A 173 -4.94 26.78 3.88
C SER A 173 -3.89 26.29 4.88
N ILE A 174 -2.61 26.19 4.48
CA ILE A 174 -1.49 25.87 5.37
C ILE A 174 -0.76 27.17 5.72
N PRO A 175 -0.90 27.71 6.95
CA PRO A 175 -0.14 28.87 7.36
C PRO A 175 1.35 28.53 7.44
N GLN A 176 2.18 29.37 6.83
CA GLN A 176 3.64 29.25 6.96
C GLN A 176 4.10 29.70 8.34
N GLN A 177 3.27 30.50 9.01
CA GLN A 177 3.45 30.93 10.38
C GLN A 177 2.10 30.88 11.11
N LEU A 178 2.08 30.24 12.28
CA LEU A 178 0.92 30.22 13.17
C LEU A 178 0.75 31.59 13.85
N SER A 179 -0.46 31.88 14.30
CA SER A 179 -0.79 33.07 15.07
C SER A 179 -0.13 33.10 16.45
N LEU A 180 0.35 31.98 16.95
CA LEU A 180 1.05 31.84 18.22
C LEU A 180 2.39 31.13 18.01
N PRO A 181 3.44 31.44 18.80
CA PRO A 181 4.77 30.82 18.70
C PRO A 181 4.77 29.42 19.33
N LEU A 182 4.01 28.50 18.73
CA LEU A 182 3.85 27.14 19.22
C LEU A 182 4.81 26.18 18.54
N THR A 183 5.33 25.23 19.31
CA THR A 183 6.01 24.05 18.79
C THR A 183 5.04 22.88 18.88
N CYS A 184 4.61 22.35 17.73
CA CYS A 184 3.63 21.28 17.63
C CYS A 184 3.64 20.58 16.26
N LYS A 185 2.95 19.46 16.18
CA LYS A 185 2.68 18.76 14.90
C LYS A 185 1.18 18.78 14.61
N ILE A 186 0.82 19.15 13.40
CA ILE A 186 -0.57 19.20 12.95
C ILE A 186 -0.76 18.16 11.87
N ARG A 187 -1.74 17.27 12.04
CA ARG A 187 -2.11 16.26 11.07
C ARG A 187 -3.44 16.57 10.42
N GLY A 188 -3.53 16.30 9.15
CA GLY A 188 -4.73 16.54 8.37
C GLY A 188 -4.70 15.83 7.02
N GLU A 189 -5.69 16.12 6.20
CA GLU A 189 -5.78 15.65 4.82
C GLU A 189 -5.53 16.82 3.86
N VAL A 190 -4.66 16.59 2.87
CA VAL A 190 -4.62 17.42 1.67
C VAL A 190 -5.64 16.90 0.70
N GLU A 191 -6.48 17.78 0.19
CA GLU A 191 -7.61 17.43 -0.68
C GLU A 191 -7.87 18.55 -1.69
N THR A 192 -8.65 18.26 -2.71
CA THR A 192 -9.22 19.22 -3.64
C THR A 192 -10.73 19.18 -3.49
N THR A 193 -11.38 20.34 -3.35
CA THR A 193 -12.85 20.39 -3.36
C THR A 193 -13.42 20.02 -4.72
N VAL A 194 -14.69 19.65 -4.77
CA VAL A 194 -15.36 19.32 -6.04
C VAL A 194 -15.37 20.55 -6.95
N SER A 195 -15.72 21.71 -6.42
CA SER A 195 -15.77 22.98 -7.15
C SER A 195 -14.39 23.40 -7.69
N GLU A 196 -13.32 23.28 -6.88
CA GLU A 196 -11.96 23.58 -7.33
C GLU A 196 -11.46 22.55 -8.35
N PHE A 197 -11.82 21.29 -8.18
CA PHE A 197 -11.49 20.26 -9.16
C PHE A 197 -12.13 20.55 -10.52
N GLU A 198 -13.40 20.95 -10.55
CA GLU A 198 -14.08 21.32 -11.78
C GLU A 198 -13.41 22.53 -12.44
N ARG A 199 -13.07 23.58 -11.66
CA ARG A 199 -12.37 24.76 -12.15
C ARG A 199 -11.00 24.40 -12.77
N VAL A 200 -10.19 23.62 -12.05
CA VAL A 200 -8.83 23.26 -12.51
C VAL A 200 -8.89 22.27 -13.66
N SER A 201 -9.85 21.34 -13.67
CA SER A 201 -10.03 20.41 -14.78
C SER A 201 -10.36 21.13 -16.09
N GLY A 202 -11.16 22.20 -16.02
CA GLY A 202 -11.43 23.06 -17.18
C GLY A 202 -10.17 23.73 -17.74
N LEU A 203 -9.20 24.08 -16.88
CA LEU A 203 -7.92 24.67 -17.29
C LEU A 203 -6.93 23.63 -17.83
N LEU A 204 -6.95 22.40 -17.31
CA LEU A 204 -6.04 21.33 -17.69
C LEU A 204 -6.48 20.57 -18.95
N GLY A 205 -7.77 20.67 -19.34
CA GLY A 205 -8.30 19.98 -20.51
C GLY A 205 -8.04 18.47 -20.51
N ALA A 206 -7.30 17.97 -21.50
CA ALA A 206 -6.98 16.55 -21.65
C ALA A 206 -6.07 15.98 -20.52
N ASP A 207 -5.35 16.84 -19.80
CA ASP A 207 -4.48 16.45 -18.68
C ASP A 207 -5.24 16.37 -17.33
N ALA A 208 -6.54 16.68 -17.34
CA ALA A 208 -7.39 16.60 -16.15
C ALA A 208 -7.45 15.16 -15.61
N LYS A 209 -7.45 15.03 -14.28
CA LYS A 209 -7.56 13.74 -13.61
C LYS A 209 -9.02 13.30 -13.49
N ALA A 210 -9.24 12.03 -13.22
CA ALA A 210 -10.57 11.43 -13.20
C ALA A 210 -11.49 11.92 -12.06
N ASN A 211 -10.89 12.33 -10.93
CA ASN A 211 -11.64 12.79 -9.75
C ASN A 211 -10.76 13.67 -8.85
N PRO A 212 -11.35 14.36 -7.83
CA PRO A 212 -10.62 15.24 -6.91
C PRO A 212 -9.44 14.57 -6.21
N ARG A 213 -9.61 13.32 -5.75
CA ARG A 213 -8.54 12.57 -5.07
C ARG A 213 -7.35 12.28 -6.00
N ALA A 214 -7.63 11.80 -7.22
CA ALA A 214 -6.60 11.57 -8.23
C ALA A 214 -5.90 12.86 -8.64
N HIS A 215 -6.63 13.99 -8.69
CA HIS A 215 -6.08 15.31 -8.93
C HIS A 215 -5.15 15.74 -7.79
N THR A 216 -5.56 15.58 -6.53
CA THR A 216 -4.75 15.87 -5.35
C THR A 216 -3.46 15.06 -5.37
N ALA A 217 -3.55 13.74 -5.59
CA ALA A 217 -2.39 12.86 -5.68
C ALA A 217 -1.44 13.26 -6.84
N GLY A 218 -2.00 13.53 -8.01
CA GLY A 218 -1.23 13.99 -9.17
C GLY A 218 -0.54 15.33 -8.94
N SER A 219 -1.20 16.25 -8.24
CA SER A 219 -0.64 17.55 -7.89
C SER A 219 0.48 17.42 -6.87
N MET A 220 0.29 16.68 -5.78
CA MET A 220 1.33 16.43 -4.77
C MET A 220 2.54 15.66 -5.34
N ASN A 221 2.35 14.94 -6.45
CA ASN A 221 3.40 14.23 -7.16
C ASN A 221 4.16 15.07 -8.19
N GLN A 222 3.85 16.36 -8.37
CA GLN A 222 4.60 17.24 -9.27
C GLN A 222 6.08 17.29 -8.89
N LYS A 223 6.96 17.55 -9.86
CA LYS A 223 8.41 17.52 -9.65
C LYS A 223 8.88 18.71 -8.82
N THR A 224 8.32 19.89 -9.06
CA THR A 224 8.70 21.13 -8.39
C THR A 224 7.52 21.73 -7.60
N ALA A 225 7.82 22.58 -6.62
CA ALA A 225 6.83 23.29 -5.83
C ALA A 225 6.02 24.28 -6.70
N GLU A 226 6.65 24.95 -7.66
CA GLU A 226 6.00 25.89 -8.58
C GLU A 226 4.89 25.24 -9.41
N GLN A 227 5.06 23.97 -9.78
CA GLN A 227 4.02 23.20 -10.49
C GLN A 227 2.77 22.94 -9.66
N MET A 228 2.82 23.22 -8.36
CA MET A 228 1.68 23.15 -7.44
C MET A 228 0.80 24.42 -7.48
N LYS A 229 1.34 25.52 -8.02
CA LYS A 229 0.64 26.79 -8.08
C LYS A 229 -0.71 26.63 -8.79
N ASP A 230 -1.74 27.22 -8.22
CA ASP A 230 -3.11 27.26 -8.75
C ASP A 230 -3.80 25.89 -8.96
N ARG A 231 -3.27 24.82 -8.32
CA ARG A 231 -3.86 23.46 -8.35
C ARG A 231 -5.11 23.29 -7.48
N GLY A 232 -5.54 24.33 -6.76
CA GLY A 232 -6.76 24.29 -5.96
C GLY A 232 -6.72 23.35 -4.76
N LEU A 233 -5.53 23.05 -4.22
CA LEU A 233 -5.38 22.20 -3.05
C LEU A 233 -5.72 22.96 -1.77
N ARG A 234 -6.34 22.25 -0.83
CA ARG A 234 -6.52 22.72 0.55
C ARG A 234 -6.07 21.63 1.54
N PHE A 235 -5.74 22.07 2.74
CA PHE A 235 -5.45 21.20 3.87
C PHE A 235 -6.54 21.35 4.91
N THR A 236 -7.07 20.22 5.40
CA THR A 236 -8.04 20.16 6.48
C THR A 236 -7.44 19.39 7.64
N ALA A 237 -7.13 20.09 8.73
CA ALA A 237 -6.53 19.49 9.92
C ALA A 237 -7.54 18.63 10.69
N TYR A 238 -7.05 17.57 11.34
CA TYR A 238 -7.86 16.73 12.23
C TYR A 238 -7.19 16.40 13.55
N ASN A 239 -5.90 16.69 13.74
CA ASN A 239 -5.21 16.44 15.00
C ASN A 239 -4.06 17.42 15.25
N ILE A 240 -3.81 17.72 16.51
CA ILE A 240 -2.64 18.46 17.00
C ILE A 240 -1.93 17.58 18.00
N LEU A 241 -0.64 17.39 17.82
CA LEU A 241 0.23 16.54 18.62
C LEU A 241 1.41 17.30 19.18
N GLN A 242 2.00 16.80 20.25
CA GLN A 242 3.22 17.33 20.85
C GLN A 242 3.12 18.81 21.23
N LEU A 243 1.91 19.30 21.51
CA LEU A 243 1.69 20.63 22.08
C LEU A 243 1.86 20.56 23.60
N LYS A 244 2.76 21.37 24.14
CA LYS A 244 2.94 21.50 25.58
C LYS A 244 1.76 22.27 26.18
N ASP A 245 1.20 21.77 27.28
CA ASP A 245 0.12 22.39 28.05
C ASP A 245 -1.07 22.86 27.16
N PRO A 246 -1.74 21.96 26.44
CA PRO A 246 -2.80 22.33 25.52
C PRO A 246 -3.99 22.93 26.31
N PRO A 247 -4.58 24.06 25.82
CA PRO A 247 -5.68 24.74 26.52
C PRO A 247 -7.05 24.07 26.26
N TYR A 248 -7.08 22.77 26.09
CA TYR A 248 -8.28 21.97 25.82
C TYR A 248 -8.10 20.55 26.38
N THR A 249 -9.19 19.95 26.81
CA THR A 249 -9.23 18.59 27.36
C THR A 249 -10.07 17.66 26.49
N THR A 250 -10.91 18.22 25.62
CA THR A 250 -11.80 17.43 24.75
C THR A 250 -11.49 17.63 23.28
N GLU A 251 -11.94 16.66 22.47
CA GLU A 251 -11.81 16.70 21.01
C GLU A 251 -12.55 17.91 20.42
N ILE A 252 -13.74 18.23 20.92
CA ILE A 252 -14.53 19.38 20.46
C ILE A 252 -13.81 20.69 20.80
N GLU A 253 -13.35 20.87 22.06
CA GLU A 253 -12.59 22.06 22.46
C GLU A 253 -11.31 22.23 21.64
N ARG A 254 -10.60 21.14 21.33
CA ARG A 254 -9.43 21.18 20.46
C ARG A 254 -9.76 21.76 19.07
N VAL A 255 -10.85 21.30 18.46
CA VAL A 255 -11.31 21.77 17.16
C VAL A 255 -11.70 23.24 17.21
N GLU A 256 -12.45 23.66 18.23
CA GLU A 256 -12.87 25.04 18.43
C GLU A 256 -11.68 25.96 18.66
N TRP A 257 -10.75 25.57 19.51
CA TRP A 257 -9.55 26.32 19.80
C TRP A 257 -8.68 26.45 18.54
N ALA A 258 -8.39 25.35 17.84
CA ALA A 258 -7.58 25.36 16.63
C ALA A 258 -8.17 26.23 15.52
N THR A 259 -9.49 26.18 15.34
CA THR A 259 -10.21 26.97 14.34
C THR A 259 -10.20 28.46 14.69
N ARG A 260 -10.49 28.80 15.95
CA ARG A 260 -10.63 30.18 16.39
C ARG A 260 -9.26 30.85 16.63
N VAL A 261 -8.35 30.16 17.31
CA VAL A 261 -7.08 30.73 17.75
C VAL A 261 -5.99 30.59 16.69
N LEU A 262 -5.79 29.37 16.17
CA LEU A 262 -4.77 29.13 15.14
C LEU A 262 -5.26 29.44 13.72
N LYS A 263 -6.55 29.73 13.55
CA LYS A 263 -7.19 29.97 12.24
C LYS A 263 -6.95 28.86 11.23
N LEU A 264 -6.81 27.63 11.73
CA LEU A 264 -6.67 26.45 10.89
C LEU A 264 -8.01 26.00 10.33
N ASN A 265 -8.01 25.55 9.06
CA ASN A 265 -9.12 24.79 8.54
C ASN A 265 -9.12 23.42 9.21
N PHE A 266 -10.04 23.18 10.15
CA PHE A 266 -10.12 21.95 10.94
C PHE A 266 -11.41 21.21 10.63
N VAL A 267 -11.40 19.88 10.75
CA VAL A 267 -12.62 19.04 10.54
C VAL A 267 -13.71 19.49 11.50
N LYS A 268 -14.91 19.75 10.96
CA LYS A 268 -16.06 20.13 11.78
C LYS A 268 -16.48 18.92 12.61
N THR A 269 -16.36 19.05 13.93
CA THR A 269 -16.69 18.01 14.90
C THR A 269 -17.93 18.39 15.71
N VAL A 270 -18.83 17.44 15.89
CA VAL A 270 -20.08 17.62 16.61
C VAL A 270 -20.30 16.48 17.61
N PRO A 271 -21.06 16.70 18.71
CA PRO A 271 -21.44 15.62 19.60
C PRO A 271 -22.17 14.49 18.86
N PHE A 272 -21.81 13.25 19.18
CA PHE A 272 -22.37 12.08 18.54
C PHE A 272 -23.86 11.91 18.82
N SER A 273 -24.64 11.55 17.80
CA SER A 273 -25.95 10.92 17.91
C SER A 273 -26.22 10.08 16.66
N TYR A 274 -27.04 9.04 16.78
CA TYR A 274 -27.44 8.21 15.63
C TYR A 274 -28.17 9.01 14.56
N ASP A 275 -29.01 9.99 14.94
CA ASP A 275 -29.72 10.83 13.98
C ASP A 275 -28.76 11.71 13.17
N LYS A 276 -27.74 12.27 13.84
CA LYS A 276 -26.69 13.03 13.14
C LYS A 276 -25.86 12.11 12.25
N LEU A 277 -25.57 10.89 12.68
CA LEU A 277 -24.83 9.91 11.86
C LEU A 277 -25.60 9.61 10.55
N LYS A 278 -26.91 9.34 10.64
CA LYS A 278 -27.78 9.17 9.47
C LYS A 278 -27.84 10.43 8.60
N THR A 279 -27.85 11.61 9.22
CA THR A 279 -27.79 12.89 8.50
C THR A 279 -26.48 13.00 7.73
N PHE A 280 -25.34 12.70 8.33
CA PHE A 280 -24.03 12.69 7.67
C PHE A 280 -24.02 11.71 6.50
N GLU A 281 -24.57 10.52 6.70
CA GLU A 281 -24.70 9.50 5.64
C GLU A 281 -25.57 9.96 4.46
N SER A 282 -26.67 10.66 4.72
CA SER A 282 -27.57 11.14 3.66
C SER A 282 -27.03 12.36 2.90
N GLN A 283 -26.20 13.17 3.55
CA GLN A 283 -25.71 14.44 2.99
C GLN A 283 -24.33 14.33 2.32
N HIS A 284 -23.58 13.24 2.54
CA HIS A 284 -22.18 13.15 2.11
C HIS A 284 -21.97 13.40 0.61
N ARG A 285 -22.92 13.04 -0.24
CA ARG A 285 -22.85 13.24 -1.71
C ARG A 285 -23.08 14.70 -2.14
N ARG A 286 -23.55 15.56 -1.25
CA ARG A 286 -23.82 16.98 -1.52
C ARG A 286 -22.68 17.88 -1.01
N LEU A 287 -21.68 17.31 -0.38
CA LEU A 287 -20.53 18.05 0.12
C LEU A 287 -19.64 18.51 -1.03
N ASP A 288 -19.06 19.68 -0.90
CA ASP A 288 -18.04 20.18 -1.85
C ASP A 288 -16.66 19.55 -1.60
N PHE A 289 -16.59 18.38 -0.95
CA PHE A 289 -15.37 17.64 -0.73
C PHE A 289 -15.65 16.14 -0.58
N MET A 290 -14.64 15.33 -0.90
CA MET A 290 -14.77 13.88 -0.85
C MET A 290 -14.66 13.35 0.58
N VAL A 291 -15.56 12.44 0.93
CA VAL A 291 -15.55 11.74 2.23
C VAL A 291 -15.83 10.25 2.01
N ASP A 292 -15.27 9.41 2.87
CA ASP A 292 -15.44 7.95 2.79
C ASP A 292 -16.14 7.36 4.03
N GLY A 293 -16.56 8.22 4.97
CA GLY A 293 -17.21 7.81 6.20
C GLY A 293 -17.31 8.93 7.22
N VAL A 294 -17.53 8.52 8.45
CA VAL A 294 -17.56 9.36 9.66
C VAL A 294 -16.58 8.81 10.68
N VAL A 295 -15.72 9.66 11.23
CA VAL A 295 -14.88 9.30 12.36
C VAL A 295 -15.66 9.57 13.64
N ILE A 296 -15.85 8.56 14.46
CA ILE A 296 -16.43 8.64 15.79
C ILE A 296 -15.29 8.53 16.79
N SER A 297 -15.17 9.50 17.67
CA SER A 297 -14.08 9.61 18.63
C SER A 297 -14.61 9.74 20.05
N VAL A 298 -13.89 9.19 20.99
CA VAL A 298 -14.05 9.55 22.41
C VAL A 298 -13.77 11.05 22.52
N ASN A 299 -14.64 11.81 23.20
CA ASN A 299 -14.49 13.26 23.29
C ASN A 299 -13.37 13.68 24.28
N ASP A 300 -13.19 12.93 25.37
CA ASP A 300 -12.13 13.14 26.33
C ASP A 300 -10.76 12.68 25.78
N LEU A 301 -9.77 13.55 25.76
CA LEU A 301 -8.46 13.29 25.18
C LEU A 301 -7.56 12.45 26.09
N GLU A 302 -7.74 12.51 27.40
CA GLU A 302 -7.00 11.67 28.32
C GLU A 302 -7.49 10.24 28.26
N LEU A 303 -8.80 10.04 28.23
CA LEU A 303 -9.41 8.71 28.00
C LEU A 303 -8.97 8.12 26.64
N GLN A 304 -8.84 8.94 25.59
CA GLN A 304 -8.29 8.46 24.32
C GLN A 304 -6.86 7.88 24.47
N LYS A 305 -6.02 8.51 25.30
CA LYS A 305 -4.66 8.03 25.59
C LYS A 305 -4.67 6.75 26.43
N GLU A 306 -5.51 6.70 27.46
CA GLU A 306 -5.65 5.50 28.32
C GLU A 306 -6.11 4.27 27.53
N MET A 307 -7.00 4.44 26.56
CA MET A 307 -7.44 3.37 25.67
C MET A 307 -6.31 2.80 24.84
N GLY A 308 -5.28 3.58 24.57
CA GLY A 308 -4.09 3.19 23.83
C GLY A 308 -4.37 2.78 22.38
N THR A 309 -3.60 1.83 21.87
CA THR A 309 -3.63 1.38 20.47
C THR A 309 -3.94 -0.12 20.37
N SER A 310 -4.40 -0.55 19.21
CA SER A 310 -4.63 -1.96 18.88
C SER A 310 -3.31 -2.59 18.41
N GLY A 311 -2.89 -3.69 19.03
CA GLY A 311 -1.67 -4.38 18.65
C GLY A 311 -0.40 -3.67 19.15
N ASN A 312 0.48 -3.25 18.25
CA ASN A 312 1.72 -2.59 18.63
C ASN A 312 1.46 -1.20 19.21
N LYS A 313 2.07 -0.87 20.37
CA LYS A 313 1.89 0.41 21.09
C LYS A 313 2.21 1.62 20.21
N ASP A 314 3.22 1.51 19.35
CA ASP A 314 3.75 2.64 18.58
C ASP A 314 3.12 2.78 17.18
N THR A 315 2.62 1.68 16.61
CA THR A 315 2.11 1.64 15.23
C THR A 315 0.69 1.11 15.10
N GLY A 316 0.08 0.72 16.21
CA GLY A 316 -1.30 0.25 16.23
C GLY A 316 -2.32 1.37 16.01
N ASN A 317 -3.49 1.01 15.53
CA ASN A 317 -4.58 1.99 15.38
C ASN A 317 -5.09 2.46 16.75
N PRO A 318 -5.41 3.75 16.94
CA PRO A 318 -5.94 4.26 18.19
C PRO A 318 -7.27 3.58 18.52
N LYS A 319 -7.42 3.10 19.75
CA LYS A 319 -8.68 2.49 20.24
C LYS A 319 -9.76 3.51 20.57
N GLY A 320 -9.38 4.75 20.84
CA GLY A 320 -10.32 5.85 21.14
C GLY A 320 -11.02 6.45 19.91
N LYS A 321 -10.77 5.91 18.71
CA LYS A 321 -11.38 6.36 17.46
C LYS A 321 -11.78 5.19 16.58
N ILE A 322 -12.92 5.33 15.89
CA ILE A 322 -13.43 4.34 14.95
C ILE A 322 -14.03 5.04 13.73
N ALA A 323 -13.85 4.48 12.54
CA ALA A 323 -14.41 5.01 11.30
C ALA A 323 -15.65 4.21 10.87
N TRP A 324 -16.80 4.86 10.88
CA TRP A 324 -18.01 4.36 10.26
C TRP A 324 -17.93 4.58 8.77
N LYS A 325 -17.78 3.52 7.98
CA LYS A 325 -17.64 3.60 6.54
C LYS A 325 -19.01 3.72 5.87
N PHE A 326 -19.10 4.63 4.87
CA PHE A 326 -20.28 4.68 4.01
C PHE A 326 -20.32 3.45 3.09
N LYS A 327 -21.51 3.13 2.59
CA LYS A 327 -21.68 2.05 1.61
C LYS A 327 -21.02 2.46 0.29
N ASP A 328 -20.36 1.51 -0.34
CA ASP A 328 -19.84 1.70 -1.71
C ASP A 328 -20.99 2.04 -2.65
N GLU A 329 -20.70 2.87 -3.65
CA GLU A 329 -21.66 3.19 -4.68
C GLU A 329 -21.83 1.99 -5.59
N VAL A 330 -23.05 1.46 -5.67
CA VAL A 330 -23.44 0.37 -6.57
C VAL A 330 -24.22 0.95 -7.72
N LYS A 331 -23.90 0.57 -8.95
CA LYS A 331 -24.65 0.96 -10.16
C LYS A 331 -25.06 -0.25 -10.97
N LEU A 332 -26.33 -0.24 -11.35
CA LEU A 332 -26.90 -1.21 -12.29
C LEU A 332 -26.51 -0.78 -13.72
N THR A 333 -26.12 -1.76 -14.54
CA THR A 333 -25.80 -1.57 -15.95
C THR A 333 -26.06 -2.84 -16.74
N THR A 334 -25.97 -2.76 -18.09
CA THR A 334 -26.20 -3.86 -18.99
C THR A 334 -24.89 -4.27 -19.66
N VAL A 335 -24.64 -5.57 -19.73
CA VAL A 335 -23.48 -6.15 -20.44
C VAL A 335 -23.74 -6.05 -21.95
N ARG A 336 -22.81 -5.43 -22.69
CA ARG A 336 -22.88 -5.24 -24.15
C ARG A 336 -21.96 -6.20 -24.89
N ASP A 337 -20.86 -6.59 -24.25
CA ASP A 337 -19.90 -7.56 -24.82
C ASP A 337 -19.05 -8.18 -23.71
N ILE A 338 -18.38 -9.29 -24.00
CA ILE A 338 -17.42 -9.95 -23.10
C ILE A 338 -16.13 -10.15 -23.88
N VAL A 339 -15.10 -9.38 -23.53
CA VAL A 339 -13.79 -9.46 -24.15
C VAL A 339 -12.86 -10.31 -23.29
N TRP A 340 -12.20 -11.26 -23.91
CA TRP A 340 -11.26 -12.14 -23.23
C TRP A 340 -9.83 -11.67 -23.43
N GLN A 341 -9.07 -11.58 -22.36
CA GLN A 341 -7.71 -11.04 -22.37
C GLN A 341 -6.72 -12.02 -21.75
N THR A 342 -5.62 -12.31 -22.48
CA THR A 342 -4.54 -13.15 -21.97
C THR A 342 -3.63 -12.32 -21.06
N GLY A 343 -3.49 -12.75 -19.82
CA GLY A 343 -2.60 -12.17 -18.81
C GLY A 343 -1.14 -12.59 -18.98
N ARG A 344 -0.26 -12.05 -18.13
CA ARG A 344 1.19 -12.35 -18.12
C ARG A 344 1.50 -13.83 -17.85
N THR A 345 0.74 -14.48 -17.00
CA THR A 345 0.89 -15.90 -16.63
C THR A 345 0.10 -16.84 -17.52
N GLY A 346 -0.46 -16.35 -18.62
CA GLY A 346 -1.32 -17.13 -19.51
C GLY A 346 -2.79 -17.17 -19.12
N ASN A 347 -3.17 -16.72 -17.94
CA ASN A 347 -4.58 -16.66 -17.53
C ASN A 347 -5.40 -15.81 -18.50
N VAL A 348 -6.52 -16.37 -18.97
CA VAL A 348 -7.46 -15.65 -19.84
C VAL A 348 -8.65 -15.19 -19.02
N THR A 349 -8.73 -13.88 -18.85
CA THR A 349 -9.72 -13.23 -17.98
C THR A 349 -10.80 -12.52 -18.79
N PRO A 350 -12.10 -12.62 -18.39
CA PRO A 350 -13.19 -11.91 -19.03
C PRO A 350 -13.27 -10.46 -18.53
N VAL A 351 -13.42 -9.52 -19.46
CA VAL A 351 -13.73 -8.12 -19.23
C VAL A 351 -15.09 -7.81 -19.81
N LEU A 352 -16.04 -7.42 -18.98
CA LEU A 352 -17.36 -7.01 -19.43
C LEU A 352 -17.28 -5.60 -20.02
N ILE A 353 -17.75 -5.45 -21.24
CA ILE A 353 -18.07 -4.16 -21.83
C ILE A 353 -19.51 -3.86 -21.45
N ILE A 354 -19.74 -2.72 -20.81
CA ILE A 354 -21.03 -2.36 -20.23
C ILE A 354 -21.52 -1.03 -20.78
N ASP A 355 -22.82 -0.76 -20.66
CA ASP A 355 -23.32 0.59 -20.87
C ASP A 355 -22.59 1.55 -19.96
N PRO A 356 -22.14 2.71 -20.48
CA PRO A 356 -21.39 3.66 -19.66
C PRO A 356 -22.20 4.14 -18.47
N ILE A 357 -21.66 3.98 -17.26
CA ILE A 357 -22.25 4.45 -16.01
C ILE A 357 -21.33 5.44 -15.33
N ARG A 358 -21.91 6.42 -14.65
CA ARG A 358 -21.11 7.29 -13.76
C ARG A 358 -21.05 6.66 -12.38
N LEU A 359 -19.85 6.28 -11.95
CA LEU A 359 -19.59 5.60 -10.70
C LEU A 359 -18.42 6.29 -9.99
N GLU A 360 -18.64 6.79 -8.77
CA GLU A 360 -17.65 7.52 -7.97
C GLU A 360 -16.91 8.60 -8.76
N GLY A 361 -17.67 9.45 -9.46
CA GLY A 361 -17.15 10.61 -10.20
C GLY A 361 -16.49 10.31 -11.54
N THR A 362 -16.38 9.04 -11.96
CA THR A 362 -15.81 8.68 -13.26
C THR A 362 -16.80 7.90 -14.12
N THR A 363 -16.64 7.95 -15.44
CA THR A 363 -17.41 7.12 -16.37
C THR A 363 -16.74 5.76 -16.51
N VAL A 364 -17.48 4.70 -16.24
CA VAL A 364 -17.07 3.31 -16.33
C VAL A 364 -17.80 2.66 -17.48
N SER A 365 -17.07 2.09 -18.45
CA SER A 365 -17.60 1.36 -19.60
C SER A 365 -17.03 -0.07 -19.69
N LYS A 366 -16.11 -0.43 -18.79
CA LYS A 366 -15.50 -1.76 -18.72
C LYS A 366 -15.33 -2.16 -17.27
N CYS A 367 -15.56 -3.42 -16.96
CA CYS A 367 -15.26 -3.97 -15.65
C CYS A 367 -14.78 -5.42 -15.77
N THR A 368 -13.95 -5.87 -14.82
CA THR A 368 -13.53 -7.27 -14.80
C THR A 368 -14.65 -8.17 -14.26
N ALA A 369 -14.76 -9.36 -14.82
CA ALA A 369 -15.55 -10.46 -14.27
C ALA A 369 -14.65 -11.58 -13.72
N HIS A 370 -13.40 -11.25 -13.42
CA HIS A 370 -12.39 -12.06 -12.72
C HIS A 370 -11.96 -13.34 -13.45
N ASN A 371 -12.82 -14.33 -13.57
CA ASN A 371 -12.49 -15.63 -14.18
C ASN A 371 -13.65 -16.21 -14.97
N VAL A 372 -13.39 -17.26 -15.71
CA VAL A 372 -14.39 -17.95 -16.53
C VAL A 372 -15.48 -18.60 -15.68
N GLY A 373 -15.16 -19.03 -14.46
CA GLY A 373 -16.12 -19.63 -13.54
C GLY A 373 -17.27 -18.68 -13.21
N ILE A 374 -16.97 -17.42 -12.96
CA ILE A 374 -17.99 -16.39 -12.68
C ILE A 374 -18.93 -16.20 -13.86
N ILE A 375 -18.42 -16.16 -15.09
CA ILE A 375 -19.25 -16.07 -16.31
C ILE A 375 -20.18 -17.28 -16.42
N LYS A 376 -19.63 -18.50 -16.25
CA LYS A 376 -20.38 -19.75 -16.38
C LYS A 376 -21.40 -19.93 -15.24
N ASN A 377 -20.97 -19.80 -13.99
CA ASN A 377 -21.80 -20.07 -12.84
C ASN A 377 -23.00 -19.11 -12.72
N ASN A 378 -22.82 -17.88 -13.17
CA ASN A 378 -23.87 -16.86 -13.14
C ASN A 378 -24.59 -16.69 -14.48
N ASN A 379 -24.28 -17.51 -15.50
CA ASN A 379 -24.86 -17.46 -16.84
C ASN A 379 -24.85 -16.03 -17.45
N ILE A 380 -23.71 -15.34 -17.32
CA ILE A 380 -23.55 -13.97 -17.79
C ILE A 380 -23.38 -14.00 -19.31
N GLY A 381 -24.28 -13.35 -20.02
CA GLY A 381 -24.20 -13.13 -21.46
C GLY A 381 -24.51 -11.69 -21.83
N ILE A 382 -24.50 -11.41 -23.13
CA ILE A 382 -24.87 -10.11 -23.66
C ILE A 382 -26.32 -9.80 -23.31
N GLY A 383 -26.59 -8.61 -22.77
CA GLY A 383 -27.89 -8.17 -22.29
C GLY A 383 -28.14 -8.45 -20.80
N SER A 384 -27.23 -9.15 -20.11
CA SER A 384 -27.33 -9.36 -18.66
C SER A 384 -27.29 -8.04 -17.91
N GLU A 385 -28.14 -7.91 -16.89
CA GLU A 385 -28.15 -6.77 -15.98
C GLU A 385 -27.28 -7.07 -14.76
N VAL A 386 -26.29 -6.23 -14.52
CA VAL A 386 -25.26 -6.43 -13.51
C VAL A 386 -25.05 -5.21 -12.64
N GLU A 387 -24.77 -5.41 -11.39
CA GLU A 387 -24.30 -4.39 -10.47
C GLU A 387 -22.80 -4.28 -10.48
N ILE A 388 -22.30 -3.05 -10.59
CA ILE A 388 -20.87 -2.73 -10.64
C ILE A 388 -20.52 -1.85 -9.45
N ILE A 389 -19.35 -2.13 -8.85
CA ILE A 389 -18.72 -1.31 -7.83
C ILE A 389 -17.29 -0.98 -8.24
N LYS A 390 -16.65 -0.05 -7.53
CA LYS A 390 -15.21 0.16 -7.62
C LYS A 390 -14.51 -0.38 -6.38
N SER A 391 -13.68 -1.39 -6.56
CA SER A 391 -12.79 -1.87 -5.51
C SER A 391 -11.78 -0.79 -5.15
N GLY A 392 -11.69 -0.47 -3.85
CA GLY A 392 -10.81 0.59 -3.36
C GLY A 392 -11.04 1.95 -4.04
N LYS A 393 -12.24 2.21 -4.55
CA LYS A 393 -12.61 3.41 -5.33
C LYS A 393 -11.82 3.61 -6.63
N ILE A 394 -11.14 2.59 -7.13
CA ILE A 394 -10.27 2.66 -8.30
C ILE A 394 -10.72 1.71 -9.41
N ILE A 395 -10.79 0.40 -9.13
CA ILE A 395 -10.99 -0.63 -10.16
C ILE A 395 -12.47 -1.04 -10.27
N PRO A 396 -13.10 -0.84 -11.43
CA PRO A 396 -14.47 -1.31 -11.66
C PRO A 396 -14.50 -2.84 -11.73
N LYS A 397 -15.40 -3.45 -10.96
CA LYS A 397 -15.62 -4.89 -10.95
C LYS A 397 -17.08 -5.26 -10.85
N LEU A 398 -17.39 -6.46 -11.31
CA LEU A 398 -18.71 -7.07 -11.13
C LEU A 398 -18.95 -7.28 -9.63
N HIS A 399 -20.08 -6.78 -9.14
CA HIS A 399 -20.52 -6.99 -7.76
C HIS A 399 -21.55 -8.11 -7.68
N LYS A 400 -22.60 -8.00 -8.51
CA LYS A 400 -23.70 -8.96 -8.50
C LYS A 400 -24.37 -9.05 -9.89
N VAL A 401 -24.87 -10.22 -10.21
CA VAL A 401 -25.75 -10.42 -11.37
C VAL A 401 -27.19 -10.31 -10.91
N ILE A 402 -27.92 -9.36 -11.46
CA ILE A 402 -29.35 -9.12 -11.12
C ILE A 402 -30.23 -9.92 -12.03
N LYS A 403 -29.91 -9.93 -13.33
CA LYS A 403 -30.66 -10.68 -14.33
C LYS A 403 -29.70 -11.23 -15.35
N ALA A 404 -29.55 -12.55 -15.35
CA ALA A 404 -28.78 -13.25 -16.37
C ALA A 404 -29.58 -13.34 -17.67
N ILE A 405 -28.98 -12.94 -18.79
CA ILE A 405 -29.57 -13.06 -20.13
C ILE A 405 -28.50 -13.62 -21.06
N GLY A 406 -28.89 -14.66 -21.79
CA GLY A 406 -28.02 -15.30 -22.75
C GLY A 406 -26.98 -16.22 -22.08
N LYS A 407 -26.13 -16.79 -22.93
CA LYS A 407 -25.01 -17.62 -22.54
C LYS A 407 -23.87 -17.30 -23.49
N VAL A 408 -22.71 -17.01 -22.94
CA VAL A 408 -21.48 -16.83 -23.70
C VAL A 408 -20.58 -18.03 -23.43
N ASP A 409 -20.26 -18.78 -24.47
CA ASP A 409 -19.28 -19.84 -24.37
C ASP A 409 -17.86 -19.21 -24.27
N PRO A 410 -17.08 -19.63 -23.30
CA PRO A 410 -15.69 -19.16 -23.21
C PRO A 410 -14.90 -19.57 -24.45
N PRO A 411 -13.86 -18.82 -24.82
CA PRO A 411 -13.02 -19.15 -25.94
C PRO A 411 -12.36 -20.53 -25.74
N LYS A 412 -12.25 -21.29 -26.80
CA LYS A 412 -11.47 -22.54 -26.82
C LYS A 412 -10.00 -22.26 -27.09
N ASP A 413 -9.73 -21.19 -27.81
CA ASP A 413 -8.41 -20.77 -28.26
C ASP A 413 -7.99 -19.46 -27.64
N CYS A 414 -6.70 -19.30 -27.43
CA CYS A 414 -6.11 -18.08 -26.86
C CYS A 414 -6.39 -16.86 -27.76
N PRO A 415 -6.98 -15.79 -27.26
CA PRO A 415 -7.30 -14.60 -28.07
C PRO A 415 -6.06 -13.88 -28.64
N SER A 416 -4.86 -14.22 -28.14
CA SER A 416 -3.61 -13.62 -28.61
C SER A 416 -2.84 -14.48 -29.61
N CYS A 417 -2.73 -15.79 -29.38
CA CYS A 417 -1.87 -16.66 -30.20
C CYS A 417 -2.62 -17.80 -30.88
N GLY A 418 -3.91 -17.96 -30.66
CA GLY A 418 -4.71 -19.02 -31.28
C GLY A 418 -4.46 -20.44 -30.72
N SER A 419 -3.57 -20.62 -29.75
CA SER A 419 -3.32 -21.94 -29.16
C SER A 419 -4.50 -22.39 -28.30
N ASN A 420 -4.79 -23.67 -28.24
CA ASN A 420 -5.86 -24.23 -27.41
C ASN A 420 -5.65 -23.82 -25.92
N LEU A 421 -6.72 -23.39 -25.28
CA LEU A 421 -6.74 -23.04 -23.87
C LEU A 421 -6.94 -24.30 -23.01
N LEU A 422 -6.22 -24.31 -21.89
CA LEU A 422 -6.34 -25.38 -20.90
C LEU A 422 -7.33 -24.93 -19.80
N ASN A 423 -8.22 -25.82 -19.41
CA ASN A 423 -9.01 -25.66 -18.21
C ASN A 423 -8.13 -26.06 -17.01
N VAL A 424 -7.94 -25.18 -16.08
CA VAL A 424 -7.16 -25.41 -14.86
C VAL A 424 -8.05 -25.12 -13.68
N ASP A 425 -8.14 -26.07 -12.77
CA ASP A 425 -8.75 -25.81 -11.47
C ASP A 425 -7.78 -24.97 -10.66
N GLY A 426 -8.18 -23.74 -10.34
CA GLY A 426 -7.43 -22.88 -9.46
C GLY A 426 -7.28 -23.49 -8.07
N SER A 427 -6.32 -23.00 -7.30
CA SER A 427 -6.06 -23.43 -5.92
C SER A 427 -7.29 -23.29 -4.99
N ASP A 428 -8.32 -22.64 -5.47
CA ASP A 428 -9.58 -22.28 -4.81
C ASP A 428 -10.81 -22.96 -5.43
N GLY A 429 -10.60 -23.89 -6.39
CA GLY A 429 -11.68 -24.57 -7.12
C GLY A 429 -12.35 -23.69 -8.18
N ALA A 430 -11.88 -22.48 -8.41
CA ALA A 430 -12.37 -21.63 -9.49
C ALA A 430 -11.84 -22.12 -10.83
N LEU A 431 -12.73 -22.29 -11.81
CA LEU A 431 -12.34 -22.66 -13.16
C LEU A 431 -11.61 -21.49 -13.84
N ALA A 432 -10.36 -21.70 -14.21
CA ALA A 432 -9.54 -20.76 -14.98
C ALA A 432 -9.24 -21.32 -16.38
N LEU A 433 -9.14 -20.41 -17.36
CA LEU A 433 -8.63 -20.71 -18.70
C LEU A 433 -7.19 -20.23 -18.80
N VAL A 434 -6.29 -21.09 -19.25
CA VAL A 434 -4.86 -20.78 -19.33
C VAL A 434 -4.30 -21.08 -20.71
N CYS A 435 -3.60 -20.11 -21.29
CA CYS A 435 -2.79 -20.33 -22.48
C CYS A 435 -1.45 -20.96 -22.08
N GLY A 436 -1.27 -22.24 -22.41
CA GLY A 436 -0.03 -22.96 -22.13
C GLY A 436 1.11 -22.71 -23.11
N ASN A 437 0.89 -21.89 -24.14
CA ASN A 437 1.92 -21.55 -25.12
C ASN A 437 2.94 -20.57 -24.51
N ALA A 438 4.17 -21.04 -24.31
CA ALA A 438 5.27 -20.23 -23.78
C ALA A 438 5.66 -19.05 -24.69
N ASP A 439 5.40 -19.17 -25.99
CA ASP A 439 5.70 -18.16 -27.00
C ASP A 439 4.50 -17.26 -27.33
N CYS A 440 3.48 -17.25 -26.46
CA CYS A 440 2.34 -16.38 -26.65
C CYS A 440 2.73 -14.90 -26.61
N PRO A 441 2.44 -14.11 -27.67
CA PRO A 441 2.84 -12.70 -27.75
C PRO A 441 2.36 -11.87 -26.56
N ALA A 442 1.10 -12.06 -26.12
CA ALA A 442 0.56 -11.32 -24.97
C ALA A 442 1.32 -11.62 -23.68
N GLN A 443 1.73 -12.88 -23.46
CA GLN A 443 2.57 -13.22 -22.30
C GLN A 443 3.97 -12.62 -22.42
N GLY A 444 4.59 -12.72 -23.61
CA GLY A 444 5.91 -12.16 -23.89
C GLY A 444 5.97 -10.66 -23.57
N ILE A 445 5.08 -9.88 -24.18
CA ILE A 445 5.01 -8.43 -24.01
C ILE A 445 4.77 -8.04 -22.55
N LYS A 446 3.83 -8.68 -21.86
CA LYS A 446 3.54 -8.39 -20.45
C LYS A 446 4.69 -8.79 -19.53
N ASN A 447 5.43 -9.85 -19.85
CA ASN A 447 6.64 -10.22 -19.11
C ASN A 447 7.76 -9.19 -19.31
N LEU A 448 7.95 -8.67 -20.52
CA LEU A 448 8.91 -7.59 -20.81
C LEU A 448 8.52 -6.29 -20.05
N TYR A 449 7.23 -5.95 -20.07
CA TYR A 449 6.73 -4.80 -19.31
C TYR A 449 6.93 -4.97 -17.81
N HIS A 450 6.61 -6.15 -17.26
CA HIS A 450 6.85 -6.48 -15.85
C HIS A 450 8.32 -6.35 -15.48
N TYR A 451 9.22 -6.87 -16.30
CA TYR A 451 10.66 -6.77 -16.10
C TYR A 451 11.12 -5.31 -15.94
N LEU A 452 10.85 -4.47 -16.93
CA LEU A 452 11.24 -3.06 -16.89
C LEU A 452 10.59 -2.30 -15.73
N LYS A 453 9.30 -2.51 -15.50
CA LYS A 453 8.56 -1.87 -14.41
C LYS A 453 9.13 -2.23 -13.04
N THR A 454 9.45 -3.50 -12.81
CA THR A 454 9.98 -4.00 -11.53
C THR A 454 11.39 -3.50 -11.27
N LEU A 455 12.22 -3.40 -12.29
CA LEU A 455 13.53 -2.77 -12.18
C LEU A 455 13.44 -1.28 -11.84
N GLY A 456 12.34 -0.61 -12.19
CA GLY A 456 12.12 0.80 -11.92
C GLY A 456 12.27 1.70 -13.17
N CYS A 457 12.27 1.12 -14.37
CA CYS A 457 12.24 1.85 -15.64
C CYS A 457 10.88 2.55 -15.80
N LYS A 458 10.78 3.80 -15.36
CA LYS A 458 9.54 4.58 -15.41
C LYS A 458 9.34 5.19 -16.82
N GLY A 459 8.06 5.31 -17.22
CA GLY A 459 7.67 6.00 -18.46
C GLY A 459 7.79 5.15 -19.73
N ILE A 460 8.01 3.84 -19.61
CA ILE A 460 7.83 2.88 -20.71
C ILE A 460 6.47 2.21 -20.49
N ALA A 461 5.54 2.43 -21.41
CA ALA A 461 4.22 1.80 -21.37
C ALA A 461 4.21 0.47 -22.15
N GLU A 462 3.25 -0.40 -21.86
CA GLU A 462 3.04 -1.66 -22.60
C GLU A 462 2.91 -1.40 -24.13
N SER A 463 2.22 -0.32 -24.51
CA SER A 463 2.11 0.09 -25.92
C SER A 463 3.46 0.43 -26.59
N THR A 464 4.43 0.92 -25.82
CA THR A 464 5.80 1.15 -26.33
C THR A 464 6.51 -0.18 -26.57
N ILE A 465 6.34 -1.15 -25.66
CA ILE A 465 6.93 -2.48 -25.82
C ILE A 465 6.32 -3.21 -27.00
N ASN A 466 5.00 -3.09 -27.20
CA ASN A 466 4.31 -3.62 -28.38
C ASN A 466 4.97 -3.08 -29.68
N LYS A 467 5.17 -1.77 -29.77
CA LYS A 467 5.81 -1.15 -30.95
C LYS A 467 7.24 -1.64 -31.17
N LEU A 468 8.00 -1.88 -30.09
CA LEU A 468 9.35 -2.43 -30.21
C LEU A 468 9.34 -3.90 -30.64
N ALA A 469 8.39 -4.69 -30.16
CA ALA A 469 8.21 -6.08 -30.55
C ALA A 469 7.73 -6.22 -32.01
N ASP A 470 6.74 -5.40 -32.43
CA ASP A 470 6.26 -5.35 -33.82
C ASP A 470 7.35 -4.94 -34.82
N ALA A 471 8.35 -4.20 -34.33
CA ALA A 471 9.52 -3.80 -35.12
C ALA A 471 10.70 -4.80 -35.04
N ASP A 472 10.53 -5.94 -34.36
CA ASP A 472 11.57 -6.94 -34.07
C ASP A 472 12.78 -6.38 -33.31
N LEU A 473 12.58 -5.34 -32.48
CA LEU A 473 13.64 -4.67 -31.75
C LEU A 473 13.82 -5.19 -30.33
N ALA A 474 12.76 -5.71 -29.69
CA ALA A 474 12.83 -6.24 -28.34
C ALA A 474 11.82 -7.39 -28.15
N LEU A 475 12.31 -8.63 -28.27
CA LEU A 475 11.56 -9.88 -28.07
C LEU A 475 11.97 -10.58 -26.76
N LYS A 476 13.14 -10.24 -26.21
CA LYS A 476 13.70 -10.76 -24.97
C LYS A 476 14.13 -9.59 -24.06
N ARG A 477 14.28 -9.86 -22.78
CA ARG A 477 14.71 -8.85 -21.78
C ARG A 477 16.09 -8.26 -22.12
N SER A 478 17.02 -9.11 -22.60
CA SER A 478 18.37 -8.69 -22.97
C SER A 478 18.40 -7.76 -24.19
N ASP A 479 17.39 -7.81 -25.07
CA ASP A 479 17.37 -6.99 -26.27
C ASP A 479 17.25 -5.50 -25.96
N PHE A 480 16.61 -5.14 -24.85
CA PHE A 480 16.54 -3.74 -24.41
C PHE A 480 17.90 -3.09 -24.24
N TYR A 481 18.90 -3.83 -23.79
CA TYR A 481 20.27 -3.34 -23.59
C TYR A 481 21.10 -3.31 -24.88
N LYS A 482 20.61 -3.94 -25.96
CA LYS A 482 21.21 -3.93 -27.29
C LYS A 482 20.65 -2.80 -28.18
N LEU A 483 19.57 -2.14 -27.71
CA LEU A 483 18.98 -1.03 -28.45
C LEU A 483 19.96 0.13 -28.57
N THR A 484 20.04 0.70 -29.76
CA THR A 484 20.82 1.92 -30.05
C THR A 484 19.90 3.01 -30.60
N LEU A 485 20.34 4.25 -30.51
CA LEU A 485 19.61 5.36 -31.12
C LEU A 485 19.40 5.12 -32.62
N LYS A 486 20.43 4.64 -33.30
CA LYS A 486 20.39 4.34 -34.75
C LYS A 486 19.34 3.29 -35.10
N THR A 487 19.28 2.17 -34.31
CA THR A 487 18.32 1.10 -34.58
C THR A 487 16.88 1.57 -34.37
N LEU A 488 16.63 2.40 -33.37
CA LEU A 488 15.30 2.94 -33.09
C LEU A 488 14.86 3.94 -34.18
N LEU A 489 15.73 4.83 -34.60
CA LEU A 489 15.47 5.81 -35.68
C LEU A 489 15.19 5.12 -37.03
N ASN A 490 15.95 4.07 -37.37
CA ASN A 490 15.75 3.30 -38.59
C ASN A 490 14.38 2.59 -38.65
N LYS A 491 13.77 2.35 -37.52
CA LYS A 491 12.42 1.75 -37.40
C LYS A 491 11.31 2.81 -37.22
N GLY A 492 11.61 4.09 -37.53
CA GLY A 492 10.63 5.17 -37.52
C GLY A 492 10.23 5.71 -36.14
N ILE A 493 10.98 5.37 -35.09
CA ILE A 493 10.75 5.92 -33.74
C ILE A 493 11.38 7.32 -33.71
N SER A 494 10.60 8.33 -33.29
CA SER A 494 11.12 9.70 -33.23
C SER A 494 12.32 9.79 -32.28
N GLU A 495 13.26 10.67 -32.61
CA GLU A 495 14.51 10.83 -31.84
C GLU A 495 14.25 11.08 -30.35
N ARG A 496 13.32 11.97 -30.02
CA ARG A 496 12.93 12.24 -28.63
C ARG A 496 12.45 10.97 -27.92
N THR A 497 11.60 10.18 -28.56
CA THR A 497 11.10 8.93 -27.99
C THR A 497 12.22 7.89 -27.85
N ALA A 498 13.09 7.77 -28.85
CA ALA A 498 14.22 6.86 -28.84
C ALA A 498 15.20 7.17 -27.70
N VAL A 499 15.58 8.44 -27.53
CA VAL A 499 16.44 8.88 -26.41
C VAL A 499 15.79 8.60 -25.06
N LEU A 500 14.49 8.86 -24.92
CA LEU A 500 13.77 8.56 -23.68
C LEU A 500 13.69 7.07 -23.37
N ILE A 501 13.44 6.21 -24.37
CA ILE A 501 13.45 4.75 -24.20
C ILE A 501 14.80 4.29 -23.67
N LEU A 502 15.88 4.69 -24.35
CA LEU A 502 17.25 4.32 -23.97
C LEU A 502 17.61 4.82 -22.57
N ALA A 503 17.33 6.09 -22.26
CA ALA A 503 17.59 6.64 -20.95
C ALA A 503 16.83 5.89 -19.83
N ARG A 504 15.59 5.44 -20.11
CA ARG A 504 14.81 4.67 -19.13
C ARG A 504 15.33 3.25 -18.94
N VAL A 505 15.70 2.58 -20.04
CA VAL A 505 16.31 1.24 -20.00
C VAL A 505 17.62 1.25 -19.22
N TRP A 506 18.47 2.24 -19.49
CA TRP A 506 19.76 2.41 -18.80
C TRP A 506 19.65 3.10 -17.44
N MET A 507 18.41 3.35 -16.96
CA MET A 507 18.10 3.94 -15.65
C MET A 507 18.81 5.29 -15.42
N ILE A 508 19.11 6.01 -16.49
CA ILE A 508 19.72 7.33 -16.43
C ILE A 508 18.70 8.30 -15.81
N PRO A 509 19.07 9.05 -14.77
CA PRO A 509 18.20 10.08 -14.21
C PRO A 509 17.85 11.10 -15.29
N ALA A 510 16.56 11.32 -15.55
CA ALA A 510 16.18 12.42 -16.45
C ALA A 510 16.63 13.74 -15.81
N PRO A 511 17.30 14.63 -16.53
CA PRO A 511 17.62 15.96 -16.04
C PRO A 511 16.32 16.68 -15.63
N GLU A 512 16.39 17.53 -14.61
CA GLU A 512 15.24 18.28 -14.08
C GLU A 512 14.54 19.14 -15.15
N GLN A 513 15.26 19.45 -16.21
CA GLN A 513 14.73 20.07 -17.43
C GLN A 513 14.69 19.03 -18.54
N GLU A 514 13.53 18.44 -18.81
CA GLU A 514 13.29 17.44 -19.88
C GLU A 514 13.61 17.93 -21.32
N LYS A 515 14.25 19.08 -21.49
CA LYS A 515 14.42 19.76 -22.79
C LYS A 515 15.76 19.50 -23.46
N ASP A 516 16.76 18.95 -22.77
CA ASP A 516 18.07 18.76 -23.39
C ASP A 516 18.36 17.30 -23.72
N ASN A 517 17.90 16.88 -24.91
CA ASN A 517 18.21 15.56 -25.47
C ASN A 517 19.73 15.32 -25.61
N ASN A 518 20.55 16.36 -25.66
CA ASN A 518 21.99 16.22 -25.88
C ASN A 518 22.69 15.73 -24.63
N VAL A 519 22.28 16.22 -23.43
CA VAL A 519 22.80 15.73 -22.14
C VAL A 519 22.49 14.25 -21.95
N LEU A 520 21.28 13.80 -22.32
CA LEU A 520 20.92 12.39 -22.24
C LEU A 520 21.72 11.54 -23.24
N LYS A 521 21.97 12.04 -24.44
CA LYS A 521 22.79 11.34 -25.43
C LYS A 521 24.25 11.16 -24.95
N ASP A 522 24.83 12.18 -24.34
CA ASP A 522 26.19 12.12 -23.79
C ASP A 522 26.31 11.12 -22.63
N GLN A 523 25.26 11.04 -21.78
CA GLN A 523 25.21 10.05 -20.72
C GLN A 523 25.01 8.63 -21.25
N LEU A 524 24.21 8.45 -22.30
CA LEU A 524 23.98 7.14 -22.93
C LEU A 524 25.27 6.56 -23.51
N VAL A 525 26.16 7.39 -24.09
CA VAL A 525 27.45 6.94 -24.61
C VAL A 525 28.37 6.42 -23.49
N LYS A 526 28.23 6.93 -22.29
CA LYS A 526 29.07 6.59 -21.12
C LYS A 526 28.51 5.45 -20.25
N THR A 527 27.26 5.06 -20.46
CA THR A 527 26.60 4.06 -19.61
C THR A 527 26.62 2.70 -20.29
N SER A 528 27.28 1.74 -19.67
CA SER A 528 27.38 0.34 -20.16
C SER A 528 26.74 -0.68 -19.21
N MET A 529 26.42 -0.31 -17.98
CA MET A 529 25.83 -1.18 -16.96
C MET A 529 24.86 -0.42 -16.08
N ILE A 530 23.87 -1.15 -15.52
CA ILE A 530 22.93 -0.64 -14.52
C ILE A 530 23.13 -1.34 -13.18
N ASN A 531 22.98 -0.60 -12.09
CA ASN A 531 23.02 -1.15 -10.74
C ASN A 531 21.61 -1.49 -10.28
N VAL A 532 21.40 -2.72 -9.85
CA VAL A 532 20.10 -3.24 -9.44
C VAL A 532 20.22 -4.09 -8.17
N PRO A 533 19.43 -3.83 -7.12
CA PRO A 533 19.35 -4.73 -5.97
C PRO A 533 18.94 -6.15 -6.37
N ILE A 534 19.57 -7.18 -5.78
CA ILE A 534 19.31 -8.60 -6.10
C ILE A 534 17.81 -8.92 -5.99
N GLU A 535 17.13 -8.44 -4.95
CA GLU A 535 15.71 -8.71 -4.74
C GLU A 535 14.82 -8.12 -5.85
N LYS A 536 15.20 -6.97 -6.43
CA LYS A 536 14.47 -6.40 -7.56
C LYS A 536 14.73 -7.15 -8.85
N PHE A 537 16.00 -7.52 -9.08
CA PHE A 537 16.36 -8.32 -10.25
C PHE A 537 15.66 -9.67 -10.23
N PHE A 538 15.66 -10.35 -9.08
CA PHE A 538 14.92 -11.59 -8.87
C PHE A 538 13.41 -11.43 -9.16
N ALA A 539 12.79 -10.41 -8.56
CA ALA A 539 11.36 -10.16 -8.73
C ALA A 539 10.97 -9.75 -10.17
N SER A 540 11.92 -9.16 -10.92
CA SER A 540 11.67 -8.68 -12.29
C SER A 540 11.38 -9.81 -13.29
N PHE A 541 11.75 -11.04 -12.95
CA PHE A 541 11.44 -12.20 -13.78
C PHE A 541 9.97 -12.63 -13.71
N GLY A 542 9.24 -12.21 -12.67
CA GLY A 542 7.81 -12.47 -12.54
C GLY A 542 7.45 -13.94 -12.38
N MET A 543 8.30 -14.70 -11.70
CA MET A 543 8.05 -16.10 -11.37
C MET A 543 6.81 -16.23 -10.50
N ASP A 544 6.01 -17.27 -10.74
CA ASP A 544 4.76 -17.45 -10.01
C ASP A 544 5.00 -17.71 -8.52
N GLY A 545 4.28 -16.99 -7.67
CA GLY A 545 4.45 -17.02 -6.22
C GLY A 545 5.78 -16.48 -5.68
N ALA A 546 6.75 -16.12 -6.56
CA ALA A 546 8.10 -15.72 -6.18
C ALA A 546 8.39 -14.25 -6.50
N GLY A 547 7.70 -13.35 -5.81
CA GLY A 547 7.82 -11.90 -5.96
C GLY A 547 8.99 -11.29 -5.18
N LYS A 548 8.90 -9.98 -4.94
CA LYS A 548 9.95 -9.19 -4.26
C LYS A 548 10.28 -9.69 -2.86
N GLU A 549 9.29 -10.17 -2.12
CA GLU A 549 9.51 -10.67 -0.75
C GLU A 549 10.36 -11.94 -0.74
N VAL A 550 10.06 -12.90 -1.61
CA VAL A 550 10.89 -14.11 -1.79
C VAL A 550 12.31 -13.71 -2.23
N GLY A 551 12.42 -12.77 -3.18
CA GLY A 551 13.71 -12.21 -3.59
C GLY A 551 14.47 -11.58 -2.43
N ARG A 552 13.79 -10.83 -1.55
CA ARG A 552 14.38 -10.22 -0.35
C ARG A 552 14.87 -11.27 0.67
N ILE A 553 14.06 -12.29 0.92
CA ILE A 553 14.43 -13.37 1.83
C ILE A 553 15.68 -14.10 1.31
N LEU A 554 15.69 -14.47 0.04
CA LEU A 554 16.81 -15.18 -0.58
C LEU A 554 18.06 -14.32 -0.66
N SER A 555 17.94 -13.04 -1.05
CA SER A 555 19.08 -12.13 -1.14
C SER A 555 19.73 -11.84 0.22
N ASN A 556 18.93 -11.73 1.28
CA ASN A 556 19.43 -11.55 2.64
C ASN A 556 20.15 -12.82 3.16
N LYS A 557 19.61 -14.02 2.84
CA LYS A 557 20.17 -15.29 3.31
C LYS A 557 21.45 -15.65 2.57
N TYR A 558 21.45 -15.55 1.25
CA TYR A 558 22.54 -16.07 0.42
C TYR A 558 23.50 -14.99 -0.09
N ARG A 559 23.05 -13.73 -0.22
CA ARG A 559 23.84 -12.55 -0.62
C ARG A 559 24.60 -12.69 -1.94
N ASP A 560 24.29 -13.70 -2.72
CA ASP A 560 24.92 -14.05 -4.00
C ASP A 560 23.85 -14.59 -4.94
N PHE A 561 23.62 -13.88 -6.03
CA PHE A 561 22.60 -14.25 -7.00
C PHE A 561 22.96 -15.56 -7.73
N ASN A 562 24.26 -15.84 -7.94
CA ASN A 562 24.67 -17.10 -8.54
C ASN A 562 24.38 -18.29 -7.65
N LYS A 563 24.50 -18.11 -6.33
CA LYS A 563 24.00 -19.09 -5.36
C LYS A 563 22.48 -19.26 -5.46
N ILE A 564 21.74 -18.16 -5.44
CA ILE A 564 20.27 -18.19 -5.44
C ILE A 564 19.74 -18.93 -6.67
N ARG A 565 20.25 -18.65 -7.88
CA ARG A 565 19.77 -19.27 -9.12
C ARG A 565 20.12 -20.75 -9.27
N ASN A 566 21.04 -21.26 -8.46
CA ASN A 566 21.46 -22.66 -8.49
C ASN A 566 20.95 -23.48 -7.27
N LEU A 567 20.06 -22.91 -6.45
CA LEU A 567 19.43 -23.63 -5.34
C LEU A 567 18.50 -24.72 -5.87
N THR A 568 18.54 -25.88 -5.21
CA THR A 568 17.60 -26.97 -5.46
C THR A 568 16.25 -26.68 -4.79
N ILE A 569 15.21 -27.44 -5.17
CA ILE A 569 13.90 -27.38 -4.50
C ILE A 569 14.07 -27.62 -3.00
N ASN A 570 14.86 -28.63 -2.62
CA ASN A 570 15.10 -28.94 -1.20
C ASN A 570 15.77 -27.79 -0.46
N ASP A 571 16.78 -27.12 -1.06
CA ASP A 571 17.43 -25.96 -0.45
C ASP A 571 16.42 -24.81 -0.22
N LEU A 572 15.56 -24.55 -1.19
CA LEU A 572 14.54 -23.50 -1.13
C LEU A 572 13.49 -23.80 -0.06
N GLU A 573 13.05 -25.05 0.09
CA GLU A 573 12.07 -25.44 1.12
C GLU A 573 12.60 -25.30 2.55
N THR A 574 13.94 -25.26 2.74
CA THR A 574 14.54 -24.94 4.06
C THR A 574 14.38 -23.47 4.43
N VAL A 575 13.88 -22.63 3.56
CA VAL A 575 13.75 -21.19 3.78
C VAL A 575 12.33 -20.88 4.24
N ASP A 576 12.21 -20.27 5.41
CA ASP A 576 10.90 -19.86 5.96
C ASP A 576 10.12 -19.01 4.95
N GLY A 577 8.88 -19.42 4.68
CA GLY A 577 7.98 -18.76 3.74
C GLY A 577 8.10 -19.24 2.28
N ILE A 578 8.95 -20.21 1.99
CA ILE A 578 9.07 -20.84 0.66
C ILE A 578 8.62 -22.30 0.75
N GLY A 579 7.46 -22.61 0.19
CA GLY A 579 6.97 -23.98 0.07
C GLY A 579 7.27 -24.57 -1.30
N PHE A 580 6.93 -25.84 -1.49
CA PHE A 580 7.21 -26.62 -2.71
C PHE A 580 6.81 -25.91 -4.01
N THR A 581 5.63 -25.31 -4.06
CA THR A 581 5.12 -24.62 -5.27
C THR A 581 6.03 -23.47 -5.68
N ILE A 582 6.44 -22.63 -4.73
CA ILE A 582 7.35 -21.50 -4.97
C ILE A 582 8.74 -22.01 -5.32
N ALA A 583 9.26 -22.99 -4.57
CA ALA A 583 10.56 -23.61 -4.81
C ALA A 583 10.64 -24.17 -6.22
N LYS A 584 9.62 -24.93 -6.65
CA LYS A 584 9.52 -25.50 -8.00
C LYS A 584 9.47 -24.39 -9.07
N SER A 585 8.64 -23.35 -8.89
CA SER A 585 8.54 -22.23 -9.82
C SER A 585 9.89 -21.54 -10.03
N VAL A 586 10.64 -21.29 -8.95
CA VAL A 586 11.97 -20.66 -8.99
C VAL A 586 12.99 -21.54 -9.71
N THR A 587 13.06 -22.82 -9.35
CA THR A 587 14.04 -23.76 -9.94
C THR A 587 13.77 -24.00 -11.43
N ASP A 588 12.51 -24.25 -11.80
CA ASP A 588 12.11 -24.46 -13.20
C ASP A 588 12.44 -23.22 -14.05
N PHE A 589 12.17 -22.01 -13.51
CA PHE A 589 12.45 -20.76 -14.21
C PHE A 589 13.94 -20.57 -14.46
N PHE A 590 14.78 -20.72 -13.45
CA PHE A 590 16.22 -20.50 -13.59
C PHE A 590 16.89 -21.57 -14.49
N THR A 591 16.40 -22.79 -14.45
CA THR A 591 16.86 -23.87 -15.35
C THR A 591 16.53 -23.54 -16.81
N LYS A 592 15.27 -23.12 -17.07
CA LYS A 592 14.80 -22.83 -18.43
C LYS A 592 15.42 -21.58 -19.04
N ASN A 593 15.71 -20.56 -18.22
CA ASN A 593 16.14 -19.24 -18.70
C ASN A 593 17.62 -18.94 -18.42
N LYS A 594 18.45 -19.95 -18.22
CA LYS A 594 19.86 -19.81 -17.87
C LYS A 594 20.61 -18.87 -18.81
N ASP A 595 20.51 -19.12 -20.12
CA ASP A 595 21.26 -18.36 -21.15
C ASP A 595 20.82 -16.89 -21.21
N GLU A 596 19.50 -16.61 -21.07
CA GLU A 596 19.00 -15.24 -21.03
C GLU A 596 19.51 -14.49 -19.79
N ILE A 597 19.57 -15.17 -18.65
CA ILE A 597 20.06 -14.59 -17.39
C ILE A 597 21.56 -14.30 -17.48
N ASP A 598 22.35 -15.22 -18.05
CA ASP A 598 23.78 -15.02 -18.29
C ASP A 598 24.03 -13.83 -19.23
N GLU A 599 23.19 -13.66 -20.25
CA GLU A 599 23.24 -12.48 -21.12
C GLU A 599 22.89 -11.19 -20.38
N LEU A 600 21.85 -11.18 -19.55
CA LEU A 600 21.42 -10.03 -18.75
C LEU A 600 22.52 -9.56 -17.77
N LEU A 601 23.23 -10.50 -17.14
CA LEU A 601 24.30 -10.20 -16.20
C LEU A 601 25.51 -9.49 -16.84
N LYS A 602 25.59 -9.42 -18.16
CA LYS A 602 26.58 -8.58 -18.86
C LYS A 602 26.25 -7.08 -18.78
N TYR A 603 24.99 -6.74 -18.52
CA TYR A 603 24.47 -5.35 -18.49
C TYR A 603 24.05 -4.89 -17.10
N VAL A 604 23.94 -5.82 -16.15
CA VAL A 604 23.40 -5.56 -14.82
C VAL A 604 24.42 -5.90 -13.75
N VAL A 605 24.80 -4.91 -12.95
CA VAL A 605 25.57 -5.10 -11.72
C VAL A 605 24.59 -5.29 -10.57
N LEU A 606 24.66 -6.44 -9.92
CA LEU A 606 23.78 -6.76 -8.82
C LEU A 606 24.31 -6.19 -7.52
N GLU A 607 23.54 -5.28 -6.93
CA GLU A 607 23.81 -4.73 -5.61
C GLU A 607 23.41 -5.79 -4.56
N ILE A 608 24.40 -6.26 -3.85
CA ILE A 608 24.17 -7.10 -2.68
C ILE A 608 23.46 -6.22 -1.65
N PRO A 609 22.35 -6.69 -1.02
CA PRO A 609 21.78 -5.98 0.11
C PRO A 609 22.91 -5.59 1.04
N SER A 610 23.03 -4.31 1.36
CA SER A 610 24.00 -3.84 2.37
C SER A 610 23.70 -4.65 3.63
N GLY A 611 24.23 -5.83 3.67
CA GLY A 611 24.20 -6.67 4.83
C GLY A 611 25.07 -5.94 5.80
N LYS A 612 24.44 -5.54 6.83
CA LYS A 612 25.04 -4.99 7.99
C LYS A 612 26.08 -6.03 8.47
N SER A 613 27.27 -6.04 7.85
CA SER A 613 28.40 -6.78 8.35
C SER A 613 29.22 -5.79 9.17
N GLY A 614 29.18 -5.95 10.45
CA GLY A 614 29.90 -5.09 11.37
C GLY A 614 30.33 -5.89 12.58
N LYS A 615 30.84 -5.18 13.57
CA LYS A 615 31.38 -5.72 14.82
C LYS A 615 30.44 -6.66 15.58
N LEU A 616 29.11 -6.51 15.36
CA LEU A 616 28.09 -7.32 16.04
C LEU A 616 27.52 -8.46 15.14
N ASN A 617 28.23 -8.84 14.08
CA ASN A 617 27.76 -9.88 13.16
C ASN A 617 27.53 -11.21 13.89
N GLY A 618 26.31 -11.76 13.76
CA GLY A 618 25.90 -13.00 14.42
C GLY A 618 25.49 -12.85 15.88
N LYS A 619 25.63 -11.66 16.49
CA LYS A 619 25.17 -11.38 17.86
C LYS A 619 23.67 -11.09 17.88
N LYS A 620 22.97 -11.68 18.84
CA LYS A 620 21.50 -11.57 18.98
C LYS A 620 21.14 -10.77 20.22
N PHE A 621 20.35 -9.75 20.02
CA PHE A 621 19.92 -8.81 21.05
C PHE A 621 18.42 -8.87 21.28
N VAL A 622 18.00 -8.61 22.52
CA VAL A 622 16.61 -8.27 22.85
C VAL A 622 16.60 -6.86 23.44
N LEU A 623 15.64 -6.03 23.02
CA LEU A 623 15.42 -4.69 23.56
C LEU A 623 14.23 -4.71 24.51
N SER A 624 14.40 -4.15 25.73
CA SER A 624 13.36 -4.11 26.75
C SER A 624 13.36 -2.77 27.51
N GLY A 625 12.23 -2.46 28.15
CA GLY A 625 12.09 -1.20 28.91
C GLY A 625 11.98 0.05 28.05
N SER A 626 12.00 1.21 28.68
CA SER A 626 12.07 2.53 28.03
C SER A 626 13.53 2.95 27.89
N LEU A 627 13.99 3.06 26.65
CA LEU A 627 15.35 3.49 26.31
C LEU A 627 15.30 4.98 25.94
N ASN A 628 16.29 5.78 26.39
CA ASN A 628 16.32 7.22 26.18
C ASN A 628 16.28 7.62 24.71
N MET A 629 17.07 6.92 23.87
CA MET A 629 17.08 7.14 22.42
C MET A 629 15.98 6.35 21.70
N GLY A 630 15.17 5.57 22.43
CA GLY A 630 14.12 4.71 21.88
C GLY A 630 14.61 3.40 21.28
N LYS A 631 13.74 2.36 21.33
CA LYS A 631 14.08 0.99 20.86
C LYS A 631 14.40 0.94 19.37
N GLU A 632 13.76 1.76 18.56
CA GLU A 632 13.96 1.75 17.11
C GLU A 632 15.32 2.32 16.73
N TYR A 633 15.77 3.37 17.42
CA TYR A 633 17.12 3.90 17.26
C TYR A 633 18.17 2.82 17.53
N TRP A 634 18.09 2.14 18.70
CA TRP A 634 19.05 1.09 19.05
C TRP A 634 18.95 -0.14 18.16
N ARG A 635 17.74 -0.49 17.70
CA ARG A 635 17.55 -1.52 16.69
C ARG A 635 18.34 -1.19 15.43
N GLU A 636 18.18 0.02 14.90
CA GLU A 636 18.86 0.47 13.70
C GLU A 636 20.38 0.49 13.88
N GLN A 637 20.86 1.01 15.01
CA GLN A 637 22.31 1.02 15.31
C GLN A 637 22.90 -0.38 15.39
N ILE A 638 22.28 -1.27 16.14
CA ILE A 638 22.74 -2.68 16.30
C ILE A 638 22.68 -3.43 14.98
N GLU A 639 21.58 -3.31 14.26
CA GLU A 639 21.42 -3.95 12.97
C GLU A 639 22.33 -3.35 11.89
N ASN A 640 22.72 -2.07 11.94
CA ASN A 640 23.67 -1.43 11.02
C ASN A 640 25.07 -2.02 11.10
N VAL A 641 25.42 -2.57 12.22
CA VAL A 641 26.73 -3.23 12.46
C VAL A 641 26.62 -4.76 12.53
N GLY A 642 25.55 -5.34 12.03
CA GLY A 642 25.40 -6.79 11.83
C GLY A 642 24.71 -7.56 12.95
N GLY A 643 24.27 -6.91 14.03
CA GLY A 643 23.52 -7.56 15.11
C GLY A 643 22.08 -7.92 14.71
N GLU A 644 21.52 -8.95 15.30
CA GLU A 644 20.14 -9.39 15.08
C GLU A 644 19.25 -9.06 16.28
N ILE A 645 18.10 -8.42 16.06
CA ILE A 645 17.12 -8.19 17.12
C ILE A 645 16.09 -9.31 17.17
N LYS A 646 15.88 -9.83 18.37
CA LYS A 646 14.86 -10.86 18.68
C LYS A 646 13.78 -10.29 19.60
N SER A 647 12.58 -10.87 19.56
CA SER A 647 11.42 -10.38 20.32
C SER A 647 11.38 -10.87 21.77
N SER A 648 12.01 -12.01 22.06
CA SER A 648 11.94 -12.68 23.37
C SER A 648 13.29 -13.14 23.88
N VAL A 649 13.45 -13.11 25.22
CA VAL A 649 14.63 -13.60 25.92
C VAL A 649 14.62 -15.13 25.96
N SER A 650 15.69 -15.75 25.48
CA SER A 650 15.92 -17.20 25.46
C SER A 650 17.42 -17.49 25.50
N LYS A 651 17.83 -18.73 25.78
CA LYS A 651 19.24 -19.16 25.80
C LYS A 651 20.02 -18.92 24.48
N LYS A 652 19.32 -18.50 23.40
CA LYS A 652 19.91 -18.20 22.10
C LYS A 652 20.24 -16.72 21.91
N ILE A 653 20.05 -15.88 22.94
CA ILE A 653 20.30 -14.44 22.91
C ILE A 653 21.67 -14.17 23.54
N ASP A 654 22.44 -13.28 22.90
CA ASP A 654 23.76 -12.89 23.42
C ASP A 654 23.66 -11.74 24.43
N TYR A 655 22.71 -10.80 24.22
CA TYR A 655 22.59 -9.60 25.05
C TYR A 655 21.13 -9.15 25.20
N LEU A 656 20.81 -8.62 26.37
CA LEU A 656 19.59 -7.83 26.60
C LEU A 656 19.97 -6.35 26.76
N LEU A 657 19.52 -5.49 25.87
CA LEU A 657 19.57 -4.03 26.07
C LEU A 657 18.32 -3.60 26.84
N ALA A 658 18.51 -3.16 28.08
CA ALA A 658 17.46 -2.88 29.03
C ALA A 658 17.44 -1.41 29.42
N GLY A 659 16.29 -0.78 29.22
CA GLY A 659 15.97 0.55 29.78
C GLY A 659 15.02 0.47 30.97
N ASP A 660 14.52 1.60 31.42
CA ASP A 660 13.59 1.69 32.56
C ASP A 660 12.33 0.83 32.35
N GLY A 661 11.93 0.09 33.36
CA GLY A 661 10.74 -0.77 33.34
C GLY A 661 10.92 -2.07 32.54
N SER A 662 12.15 -2.55 32.37
CA SER A 662 12.45 -3.82 31.68
C SER A 662 12.11 -5.10 32.48
N GLY A 663 11.81 -5.01 33.78
CA GLY A 663 11.36 -5.99 34.76
C GLY A 663 11.45 -7.47 34.36
N LEU A 664 10.32 -8.08 33.98
CA LEU A 664 10.20 -9.51 33.66
C LEU A 664 11.22 -10.02 32.59
N LYS A 665 11.68 -9.18 31.68
CA LYS A 665 12.68 -9.59 30.69
C LYS A 665 14.09 -9.53 31.25
N SER A 666 14.35 -8.61 32.19
CA SER A 666 15.62 -8.54 32.91
C SER A 666 15.77 -9.70 33.89
N GLU A 667 14.75 -10.00 34.66
CA GLU A 667 14.72 -11.16 35.56
C GLU A 667 14.99 -12.44 34.76
N LYS A 668 14.34 -12.62 33.63
CA LYS A 668 14.53 -13.80 32.78
C LYS A 668 15.93 -13.83 32.12
N ALA A 669 16.54 -12.70 31.83
CA ALA A 669 17.91 -12.64 31.31
C ALA A 669 18.93 -13.05 32.42
N GLU A 670 18.74 -12.58 33.63
CA GLU A 670 19.52 -12.95 34.80
C GLU A 670 19.44 -14.45 35.09
N GLU A 671 18.22 -15.02 35.09
CA GLU A 671 17.98 -16.47 35.24
C GLU A 671 18.73 -17.31 34.20
N LEU A 672 18.86 -16.78 32.98
CA LEU A 672 19.51 -17.47 31.86
C LEU A 672 21.00 -17.12 31.71
N GLY A 673 21.54 -16.26 32.59
CA GLY A 673 22.93 -15.80 32.54
C GLY A 673 23.26 -14.94 31.30
N ILE A 674 22.27 -14.22 30.76
CA ILE A 674 22.42 -13.36 29.58
C ILE A 674 22.88 -11.97 30.03
N PRO A 675 23.99 -11.43 29.53
CA PRO A 675 24.46 -10.10 29.87
C PRO A 675 23.40 -9.04 29.55
N ILE A 676 23.13 -8.17 30.54
CA ILE A 676 22.23 -7.03 30.42
C ILE A 676 23.08 -5.77 30.17
N LEU A 677 22.81 -5.08 29.09
CA LEU A 677 23.47 -3.84 28.71
C LEU A 677 22.52 -2.67 28.94
N ASP A 678 23.06 -1.54 29.37
CA ASP A 678 22.43 -0.23 29.29
C ASP A 678 22.81 0.49 28.00
N GLU A 679 22.30 1.72 27.81
CA GLU A 679 22.53 2.50 26.58
C GLU A 679 23.99 2.93 26.44
N GLU A 680 24.71 3.15 27.55
CA GLU A 680 26.14 3.52 27.52
C GLU A 680 27.01 2.31 27.13
N ALA A 681 26.71 1.14 27.65
CA ALA A 681 27.44 -0.09 27.34
C ALA A 681 27.30 -0.49 25.88
N ILE A 682 26.09 -0.42 25.31
CA ILE A 682 25.88 -0.71 23.89
C ILE A 682 26.50 0.38 23.00
N GLU A 683 26.45 1.66 23.38
CA GLU A 683 27.11 2.72 22.63
C GLU A 683 28.63 2.54 22.57
N LYS A 684 29.24 2.14 23.67
CA LYS A 684 30.67 1.78 23.73
C LYS A 684 30.96 0.59 22.82
N MET A 685 30.14 -0.47 22.88
CA MET A 685 30.27 -1.66 22.03
C MET A 685 30.11 -1.34 20.53
N LEU A 686 29.35 -0.32 20.18
CA LEU A 686 29.20 0.15 18.79
C LEU A 686 30.40 0.98 18.33
N LYS A 687 31.10 1.69 19.23
CA LYS A 687 32.28 2.51 18.92
C LYS A 687 33.57 1.69 18.86
N GLU A 688 33.75 0.73 19.77
CA GLU A 688 34.88 -0.23 19.77
C GLU A 688 34.81 -1.19 18.59
#